data_56a77f45c34fbd148e98c252946a7a39
#
_entry.id   56a77f45c34fbd148e98c252946a7a39
#
_cell.length_a   1.000
_cell.length_b   1.000
_cell.length_c   1.000
_cell.angle_alpha   90.00
_cell.angle_beta   90.00
_cell.angle_gamma   90.00
#
_symmetry.space_group_name_H-M   'P 1'
#
loop_
_entity.id
_entity.type
_entity.pdbx_description
1 polymer ?
#
loop_
_entity_poly.entity_id
_entity_poly.type
_entity_poly.pdbx_seq_one_letter_code
_entity_poly.pdbx_strand_id
1 'polypeptide(L)'
;MQFKDEHPPYAWAGVAAAVLLAIYVATLSPTTAFWDTSEYIAAAKVLGIPHPPGNPLFTVVAHTWGLIPWAADYAVRINLFAAVTSALASGLWFLVSERWMRGIVPARWPRYAAAFAGVLAAGTAWTVWNQSVVNEKVYTLSMLSVALVVWLAVHWGDAEPGPARDRWLILVGYVLALTSTNHLMGVLGAPAVAVYVLWTEPKVILKPWAPLLGWFLTIAVFNHLPDLAHPGAGPTEMLVTVVTLALIVYAIWRDPKDQLAYLAVGAVLVGISLNYVYLPIRAAQYPPINEGEPIGFLSQALSDVLNRVQYGKPSLMDRQAPFYYQMATFLEYFGWQWARNWKAFAGIATGLFAFLGFSGLFGLWRSDRRAAYAAIALLGTLSVALVFYMNFKYGFSIAWDKFGNNVPREVRERDYFFMGAFAVWGVCAGLGIAVWMRTIADFTTRAGTAPARWAISTPLLALAIIPFFGNRATASRAHETVARDLAVDMLQSVAPYGILITAGDNDTFPLWFAQEVLGVRTDVTLANLSLMNTDWHLRQIKRRETPDFDATDALPYWKDRIKAGDVPGEAPGGGITKPTNPVFQWSIPQLDSMADLTPVAKDQKVTWDSLQITINGSYIPQGNGYYLEKSDLATLMLIHDNLGKRPIYFSITDAFHPDQVFGLRPYLVAEGLARRLYPAPVKPGPNIVTSPYIGYIDVNATDKLIWDVYHYQAVTRKRPFGWVDPPSGSILTVYGLIYASMAQVYAEKGDSAKARKAEQVYEGIAAQMPANGPR
;
A
#
# COMPACT_ATOMS: atom_id res chain seq x y z
N MET A 1 29.24 -27.84 -18.91
CA MET A 1 30.19 -28.26 -17.86
C MET A 1 31.31 -27.23 -17.57
N GLN A 2 31.58 -26.25 -18.41
CA GLN A 2 32.68 -25.28 -18.28
C GLN A 2 32.46 -24.09 -17.30
N PHE A 3 31.32 -23.98 -16.62
CA PHE A 3 30.97 -22.77 -15.86
C PHE A 3 30.80 -23.00 -14.35
N LYS A 4 31.04 -24.22 -13.84
CA LYS A 4 30.94 -24.54 -12.40
C LYS A 4 31.95 -23.76 -11.53
N ASP A 5 33.07 -23.35 -12.10
CA ASP A 5 34.19 -22.72 -11.39
C ASP A 5 34.16 -21.19 -11.35
N GLU A 6 33.14 -20.55 -11.97
CA GLU A 6 33.01 -19.08 -11.91
C GLU A 6 32.25 -18.67 -10.65
N HIS A 7 32.93 -18.03 -9.71
CA HIS A 7 32.28 -17.40 -8.55
C HIS A 7 31.25 -16.35 -8.99
N PRO A 8 30.10 -16.23 -8.28
CA PRO A 8 29.13 -15.20 -8.57
C PRO A 8 29.76 -13.80 -8.46
N PRO A 9 29.45 -12.87 -9.36
CA PRO A 9 30.07 -11.55 -9.39
C PRO A 9 29.42 -10.58 -8.36
N TYR A 10 29.53 -10.87 -7.07
CA TYR A 10 28.92 -10.10 -5.98
C TYR A 10 29.28 -8.62 -6.01
N ALA A 11 30.54 -8.27 -6.35
CA ALA A 11 30.93 -6.87 -6.44
C ALA A 11 30.12 -6.10 -7.50
N TRP A 12 29.86 -6.70 -8.65
CA TRP A 12 29.05 -6.10 -9.71
C TRP A 12 27.56 -6.06 -9.36
N ALA A 13 27.07 -7.04 -8.61
CA ALA A 13 25.74 -7.00 -8.03
C ALA A 13 25.60 -5.80 -7.06
N GLY A 14 26.62 -5.58 -6.23
CA GLY A 14 26.69 -4.39 -5.36
C GLY A 14 26.72 -3.08 -6.15
N VAL A 15 27.43 -3.01 -7.26
CA VAL A 15 27.43 -1.83 -8.16
C VAL A 15 26.02 -1.61 -8.74
N ALA A 16 25.36 -2.66 -9.23
CA ALA A 16 24.00 -2.56 -9.76
C ALA A 16 23.00 -2.06 -8.70
N ALA A 17 23.06 -2.61 -7.49
CA ALA A 17 22.27 -2.16 -6.37
C ALA A 17 22.54 -0.69 -6.02
N ALA A 18 23.82 -0.27 -5.97
CA ALA A 18 24.22 1.08 -5.62
C ALA A 18 23.73 2.12 -6.65
N VAL A 19 23.80 1.81 -7.94
CA VAL A 19 23.31 2.70 -9.02
C VAL A 19 21.80 2.90 -8.89
N LEU A 20 21.03 1.83 -8.69
CA LEU A 20 19.59 1.94 -8.52
C LEU A 20 19.23 2.65 -7.22
N LEU A 21 19.94 2.37 -6.13
CA LEU A 21 19.75 3.10 -4.87
C LEU A 21 19.98 4.60 -5.06
N ALA A 22 21.03 4.99 -5.80
CA ALA A 22 21.30 6.42 -6.08
C ALA A 22 20.14 7.06 -6.88
N ILE A 23 19.57 6.36 -7.86
CA ILE A 23 18.40 6.83 -8.61
C ILE A 23 17.20 6.99 -7.68
N TYR A 24 16.93 6.00 -6.82
CA TYR A 24 15.80 6.03 -5.89
C TYR A 24 15.95 7.12 -4.84
N VAL A 25 17.13 7.29 -4.25
CA VAL A 25 17.40 8.36 -3.29
C VAL A 25 17.24 9.75 -3.92
N ALA A 26 17.71 9.95 -5.16
CA ALA A 26 17.56 11.21 -5.88
C ALA A 26 16.10 11.56 -6.23
N THR A 27 15.19 10.59 -6.15
CA THR A 27 13.77 10.74 -6.49
C THR A 27 12.84 10.36 -5.35
N LEU A 28 13.39 10.21 -4.13
CA LEU A 28 12.71 9.76 -2.93
C LEU A 28 11.63 10.76 -2.47
N SER A 29 10.52 10.25 -1.96
CA SER A 29 9.51 11.09 -1.31
C SER A 29 10.06 11.71 -0.02
N PRO A 30 9.91 13.04 0.18
CA PRO A 30 10.41 13.73 1.37
C PRO A 30 9.54 13.51 2.61
N THR A 31 8.37 12.92 2.45
CA THR A 31 7.42 12.68 3.54
C THR A 31 6.46 11.54 3.18
N THR A 32 5.29 11.50 3.81
CA THR A 32 4.25 10.51 3.52
C THR A 32 3.53 10.77 2.19
N ALA A 33 2.69 9.83 1.76
CA ALA A 33 1.80 9.93 0.61
C ALA A 33 0.39 9.43 0.98
N PHE A 34 -0.56 9.56 0.07
CA PHE A 34 -1.91 9.01 0.21
C PHE A 34 -1.91 7.47 0.22
N TRP A 35 -3.09 6.91 0.41
CA TRP A 35 -3.34 5.48 0.53
C TRP A 35 -2.61 4.89 1.75
N ASP A 36 -2.14 3.68 1.64
CA ASP A 36 -1.59 2.92 2.76
C ASP A 36 -0.20 3.43 3.23
N THR A 37 0.45 4.36 2.50
CA THR A 37 1.76 4.91 2.87
C THR A 37 1.77 5.50 4.26
N SER A 38 0.79 6.34 4.55
CA SER A 38 0.69 7.03 5.83
C SER A 38 0.48 6.07 6.99
N GLU A 39 -0.39 5.08 6.80
CA GLU A 39 -0.64 4.02 7.76
C GLU A 39 0.62 3.21 8.05
N TYR A 40 1.32 2.72 7.01
CA TYR A 40 2.52 1.90 7.20
C TYR A 40 3.67 2.66 7.87
N ILE A 41 3.85 3.95 7.56
CA ILE A 41 4.86 4.77 8.23
C ILE A 41 4.50 4.98 9.71
N ALA A 42 3.23 5.27 10.00
CA ALA A 42 2.74 5.43 11.36
C ALA A 42 2.80 4.10 12.14
N ALA A 43 2.34 2.99 11.54
CA ALA A 43 2.44 1.66 12.16
C ALA A 43 3.90 1.26 12.45
N ALA A 44 4.83 1.54 11.52
CA ALA A 44 6.26 1.32 11.79
C ALA A 44 6.75 2.17 12.96
N LYS A 45 6.30 3.42 13.10
CA LYS A 45 6.70 4.30 14.20
C LYS A 45 6.29 3.76 15.56
N VAL A 46 5.04 3.31 15.69
CA VAL A 46 4.45 2.91 16.99
C VAL A 46 4.45 1.39 17.20
N LEU A 47 5.11 0.60 16.34
CA LEU A 47 4.98 -0.88 16.31
C LEU A 47 3.51 -1.29 16.27
N GLY A 48 2.69 -0.62 15.45
CA GLY A 48 1.28 -0.89 15.29
C GLY A 48 1.00 -2.17 14.52
N ILE A 49 -0.28 -2.52 14.45
CA ILE A 49 -0.81 -3.58 13.60
C ILE A 49 -1.63 -2.90 12.50
N PRO A 50 -1.07 -2.73 11.30
CA PRO A 50 -1.80 -2.14 10.18
C PRO A 50 -2.88 -3.09 9.67
N HIS A 51 -3.65 -2.65 8.66
CA HIS A 51 -4.75 -3.40 8.09
C HIS A 51 -4.41 -4.88 7.78
N PRO A 52 -5.40 -5.79 7.85
CA PRO A 52 -5.17 -7.23 7.64
C PRO A 52 -4.39 -7.56 6.36
N PRO A 53 -3.35 -8.41 6.48
CA PRO A 53 -3.09 -9.34 7.57
C PRO A 53 -2.16 -8.82 8.69
N GLY A 54 -1.99 -7.50 8.87
CA GLY A 54 -1.18 -6.92 9.94
C GLY A 54 0.32 -6.79 9.64
N ASN A 55 0.82 -7.40 8.57
CA ASN A 55 2.18 -7.29 8.01
C ASN A 55 3.33 -7.24 9.04
N PRO A 56 3.40 -8.16 10.03
CA PRO A 56 4.30 -8.01 11.18
C PRO A 56 5.78 -8.00 10.80
N LEU A 57 6.21 -8.72 9.75
CA LEU A 57 7.61 -8.67 9.30
C LEU A 57 7.98 -7.25 8.87
N PHE A 58 7.13 -6.59 8.07
CA PHE A 58 7.38 -5.20 7.68
C PHE A 58 7.45 -4.31 8.91
N THR A 59 6.44 -4.35 9.77
CA THR A 59 6.35 -3.45 10.93
C THR A 59 7.58 -3.56 11.83
N VAL A 60 8.03 -4.79 12.15
CA VAL A 60 9.20 -5.00 13.01
C VAL A 60 10.51 -4.53 12.35
N VAL A 61 10.72 -4.89 11.07
CA VAL A 61 11.97 -4.54 10.37
C VAL A 61 12.02 -3.05 10.05
N ALA A 62 10.90 -2.46 9.59
CA ALA A 62 10.82 -1.03 9.30
C ALA A 62 10.94 -0.18 10.58
N HIS A 63 10.35 -0.62 11.70
CA HIS A 63 10.56 0.02 13.00
C HIS A 63 12.03 0.04 13.39
N THR A 64 12.68 -1.14 13.38
CA THR A 64 14.10 -1.27 13.72
C THR A 64 14.99 -0.40 12.82
N TRP A 65 14.71 -0.37 11.51
CA TRP A 65 15.39 0.51 10.57
C TRP A 65 15.15 1.99 10.88
N GLY A 66 13.92 2.36 11.22
CA GLY A 66 13.52 3.74 11.56
C GLY A 66 14.16 4.29 12.83
N LEU A 67 14.65 3.43 13.74
CA LEU A 67 15.42 3.86 14.94
C LEU A 67 16.79 4.40 14.56
N ILE A 68 17.35 4.00 13.41
CA ILE A 68 18.64 4.48 12.96
C ILE A 68 18.45 5.87 12.31
N PRO A 69 19.20 6.90 12.73
CA PRO A 69 18.98 8.28 12.28
C PRO A 69 19.58 8.57 10.89
N TRP A 70 19.21 7.75 9.88
CA TRP A 70 19.62 7.94 8.47
C TRP A 70 19.23 9.31 7.89
N ALA A 71 18.12 9.88 8.38
CA ALA A 71 17.61 11.19 8.03
C ALA A 71 16.93 11.80 9.27
N ALA A 72 16.71 13.12 9.26
CA ALA A 72 16.00 13.81 10.34
C ALA A 72 14.53 13.39 10.39
N ASP A 73 13.85 13.41 9.23
CA ASP A 73 12.44 13.03 9.11
C ASP A 73 12.28 11.50 9.15
N TYR A 74 11.35 11.01 10.00
CA TYR A 74 11.07 9.58 10.14
C TYR A 74 10.47 8.98 8.86
N ALA A 75 9.60 9.70 8.15
CA ALA A 75 9.01 9.22 6.91
C ALA A 75 10.09 8.99 5.84
N VAL A 76 11.09 9.87 5.74
CA VAL A 76 12.24 9.69 4.84
C VAL A 76 13.01 8.42 5.19
N ARG A 77 13.17 8.09 6.48
CA ARG A 77 13.83 6.83 6.89
C ARG A 77 13.07 5.60 6.36
N ILE A 78 11.75 5.60 6.46
CA ILE A 78 10.92 4.47 6.01
C ILE A 78 10.83 4.42 4.47
N ASN A 79 10.78 5.57 3.78
CA ASN A 79 10.89 5.62 2.32
C ASN A 79 12.27 5.10 1.84
N LEU A 80 13.34 5.43 2.56
CA LEU A 80 14.69 4.90 2.28
C LEU A 80 14.75 3.38 2.49
N PHE A 81 14.01 2.82 3.45
CA PHE A 81 13.89 1.37 3.60
C PHE A 81 13.32 0.71 2.33
N ALA A 82 12.27 1.29 1.72
CA ALA A 82 11.73 0.80 0.45
C ALA A 82 12.76 0.88 -0.69
N ALA A 83 13.51 1.98 -0.78
CA ALA A 83 14.58 2.16 -1.76
C ALA A 83 15.71 1.11 -1.61
N VAL A 84 16.13 0.85 -0.38
CA VAL A 84 17.20 -0.11 -0.07
C VAL A 84 16.76 -1.54 -0.37
N THR A 85 15.56 -1.95 0.04
CA THR A 85 15.05 -3.30 -0.24
C THR A 85 14.89 -3.54 -1.75
N SER A 86 14.43 -2.55 -2.52
CA SER A 86 14.36 -2.62 -3.98
C SER A 86 15.75 -2.69 -4.63
N ALA A 87 16.71 -1.91 -4.14
CA ALA A 87 18.08 -1.93 -4.64
C ALA A 87 18.76 -3.29 -4.37
N LEU A 88 18.59 -3.87 -3.18
CA LEU A 88 19.08 -5.20 -2.84
C LEU A 88 18.43 -6.28 -3.72
N ALA A 89 17.10 -6.20 -3.96
CA ALA A 89 16.42 -7.09 -4.91
C ALA A 89 17.05 -7.01 -6.30
N SER A 90 17.37 -5.82 -6.76
CA SER A 90 18.02 -5.60 -8.05
C SER A 90 19.43 -6.20 -8.12
N GLY A 91 20.21 -6.12 -7.04
CA GLY A 91 21.49 -6.82 -6.92
C GLY A 91 21.36 -8.34 -7.05
N LEU A 92 20.34 -8.94 -6.41
CA LEU A 92 20.05 -10.37 -6.53
C LEU A 92 19.60 -10.74 -7.96
N TRP A 93 18.75 -9.91 -8.57
CA TRP A 93 18.36 -10.09 -9.98
C TRP A 93 19.53 -9.98 -10.95
N PHE A 94 20.52 -9.13 -10.64
CA PHE A 94 21.77 -9.11 -11.42
C PHE A 94 22.49 -10.47 -11.36
N LEU A 95 22.61 -11.08 -10.17
CA LEU A 95 23.24 -12.40 -10.02
C LEU A 95 22.48 -13.50 -10.78
N VAL A 96 21.14 -13.51 -10.65
CA VAL A 96 20.28 -14.45 -11.38
C VAL A 96 20.41 -14.27 -12.89
N SER A 97 20.31 -13.02 -13.37
CA SER A 97 20.42 -12.66 -14.78
C SER A 97 21.78 -13.06 -15.37
N GLU A 98 22.87 -12.71 -14.68
CA GLU A 98 24.22 -13.09 -15.06
C GLU A 98 24.35 -14.62 -15.19
N ARG A 99 23.86 -15.35 -14.21
CA ARG A 99 23.92 -16.83 -14.23
C ARG A 99 23.12 -17.41 -15.39
N TRP A 100 21.94 -16.90 -15.66
CA TRP A 100 21.10 -17.33 -16.78
C TRP A 100 21.72 -16.99 -18.14
N MET A 101 22.51 -15.92 -18.22
CA MET A 101 23.20 -15.50 -19.47
C MET A 101 24.45 -16.32 -19.80
N ARG A 102 25.00 -17.16 -18.89
CA ARG A 102 26.26 -17.89 -19.13
C ARG A 102 26.23 -18.76 -20.37
N GLY A 103 25.10 -19.43 -20.63
CA GLY A 103 24.88 -20.22 -21.84
C GLY A 103 24.61 -19.38 -23.10
N ILE A 104 24.19 -18.13 -22.95
CA ILE A 104 23.91 -17.20 -24.05
C ILE A 104 25.18 -16.45 -24.47
N VAL A 105 25.88 -15.83 -23.52
CA VAL A 105 27.06 -15.00 -23.72
C VAL A 105 28.22 -15.53 -22.88
N PRO A 106 29.18 -16.29 -23.47
CA PRO A 106 30.29 -16.83 -22.70
C PRO A 106 31.28 -15.76 -22.18
N ALA A 107 31.45 -14.66 -22.91
CA ALA A 107 32.36 -13.60 -22.52
C ALA A 107 31.85 -12.82 -21.29
N ARG A 108 32.70 -12.62 -20.27
CA ARG A 108 32.32 -12.06 -18.97
C ARG A 108 31.80 -10.61 -19.07
N TRP A 109 32.53 -9.71 -19.67
CA TRP A 109 32.13 -8.30 -19.65
C TRP A 109 30.84 -8.00 -20.44
N PRO A 110 30.58 -8.57 -21.66
CA PRO A 110 29.30 -8.35 -22.33
C PRO A 110 28.14 -8.94 -21.53
N ARG A 111 28.36 -10.08 -20.84
CA ARG A 111 27.39 -10.72 -19.95
C ARG A 111 27.04 -9.83 -18.75
N TYR A 112 28.06 -9.25 -18.08
CA TYR A 112 27.84 -8.33 -16.96
C TYR A 112 27.14 -7.05 -17.42
N ALA A 113 27.54 -6.50 -18.56
CA ALA A 113 26.91 -5.30 -19.12
C ALA A 113 25.43 -5.54 -19.48
N ALA A 114 25.11 -6.68 -20.11
CA ALA A 114 23.72 -7.03 -20.44
C ALA A 114 22.89 -7.34 -19.19
N ALA A 115 23.46 -8.00 -18.17
CA ALA A 115 22.80 -8.22 -16.89
C ALA A 115 22.50 -6.89 -16.17
N PHE A 116 23.45 -5.96 -16.16
CA PHE A 116 23.27 -4.62 -15.63
C PHE A 116 22.18 -3.85 -16.40
N ALA A 117 22.19 -3.92 -17.72
CA ALA A 117 21.17 -3.29 -18.57
C ALA A 117 19.76 -3.83 -18.26
N GLY A 118 19.60 -5.15 -18.09
CA GLY A 118 18.34 -5.75 -17.71
C GLY A 118 17.83 -5.28 -16.34
N VAL A 119 18.73 -5.23 -15.36
CA VAL A 119 18.38 -4.77 -14.00
C VAL A 119 18.09 -3.27 -13.97
N LEU A 120 18.81 -2.46 -14.76
CA LEU A 120 18.51 -1.04 -14.89
C LEU A 120 17.12 -0.80 -15.51
N ALA A 121 16.80 -1.51 -16.60
CA ALA A 121 15.48 -1.43 -17.21
C ALA A 121 14.37 -1.89 -16.25
N ALA A 122 14.60 -2.97 -15.50
CA ALA A 122 13.69 -3.48 -14.48
C ALA A 122 13.45 -2.47 -13.35
N GLY A 123 14.54 -1.94 -12.78
CA GLY A 123 14.47 -1.00 -11.65
C GLY A 123 13.94 0.39 -12.02
N THR A 124 14.01 0.77 -13.29
CA THR A 124 13.44 2.03 -13.81
C THR A 124 12.11 1.84 -14.55
N ALA A 125 11.56 0.62 -14.58
CA ALA A 125 10.18 0.37 -14.96
C ALA A 125 9.24 1.16 -14.04
N TRP A 126 8.19 1.77 -14.60
CA TRP A 126 7.43 2.82 -13.90
C TRP A 126 6.91 2.40 -12.52
N THR A 127 6.20 1.27 -12.43
CA THR A 127 5.65 0.78 -11.16
C THR A 127 6.76 0.40 -10.18
N VAL A 128 7.83 -0.26 -10.66
CA VAL A 128 8.97 -0.65 -9.82
C VAL A 128 9.62 0.58 -9.21
N TRP A 129 9.89 1.61 -10.02
CA TRP A 129 10.49 2.86 -9.55
C TRP A 129 9.57 3.59 -8.58
N ASN A 130 8.29 3.75 -8.93
CA ASN A 130 7.32 4.44 -8.09
C ASN A 130 7.21 3.81 -6.69
N GLN A 131 7.13 2.47 -6.61
CA GLN A 131 7.08 1.74 -5.34
C GLN A 131 8.40 1.74 -4.56
N SER A 132 9.52 2.03 -5.21
CA SER A 132 10.85 2.09 -4.59
C SER A 132 11.18 3.44 -3.95
N VAL A 133 10.47 4.51 -4.30
CA VAL A 133 10.76 5.88 -3.85
C VAL A 133 9.78 6.41 -2.81
N VAL A 134 8.75 5.64 -2.52
CA VAL A 134 7.79 5.88 -1.46
C VAL A 134 7.37 4.54 -0.86
N ASN A 135 7.30 4.46 0.46
CA ASN A 135 6.85 3.23 1.12
C ASN A 135 5.32 3.15 1.08
N GLU A 136 4.75 3.08 -0.12
CA GLU A 136 3.30 3.01 -0.28
C GLU A 136 2.74 1.69 0.25
N LYS A 137 3.56 0.62 0.17
CA LYS A 137 3.16 -0.72 0.62
C LYS A 137 4.38 -1.57 0.98
N VAL A 138 4.11 -2.75 1.52
CA VAL A 138 5.10 -3.77 1.92
C VAL A 138 5.75 -4.51 0.74
N TYR A 139 5.56 -4.06 -0.50
CA TYR A 139 5.90 -4.84 -1.70
C TYR A 139 7.38 -4.89 -2.00
N THR A 140 8.15 -3.86 -1.69
CA THR A 140 9.59 -3.86 -1.93
C THR A 140 10.31 -4.95 -1.14
N LEU A 141 9.88 -5.18 0.11
CA LEU A 141 10.37 -6.28 0.94
C LEU A 141 9.94 -7.65 0.38
N SER A 142 8.71 -7.79 -0.13
CA SER A 142 8.25 -9.00 -0.80
C SER A 142 9.06 -9.28 -2.07
N MET A 143 9.37 -8.25 -2.86
CA MET A 143 10.19 -8.41 -4.08
C MET A 143 11.63 -8.79 -3.77
N LEU A 144 12.20 -8.29 -2.69
CA LEU A 144 13.49 -8.74 -2.19
C LEU A 144 13.45 -10.24 -1.85
N SER A 145 12.38 -10.68 -1.19
CA SER A 145 12.19 -12.10 -0.85
C SER A 145 12.07 -12.98 -2.09
N VAL A 146 11.30 -12.56 -3.10
CA VAL A 146 11.19 -13.28 -4.39
C VAL A 146 12.56 -13.39 -5.08
N ALA A 147 13.32 -12.29 -5.17
CA ALA A 147 14.65 -12.32 -5.75
C ALA A 147 15.60 -13.24 -4.98
N LEU A 148 15.52 -13.21 -3.65
CA LEU A 148 16.34 -14.03 -2.76
C LEU A 148 16.05 -15.53 -2.93
N VAL A 149 14.78 -15.94 -2.92
CA VAL A 149 14.44 -17.38 -3.05
C VAL A 149 14.81 -17.94 -4.43
N VAL A 150 14.67 -17.11 -5.50
CA VAL A 150 15.12 -17.50 -6.84
C VAL A 150 16.64 -17.61 -6.89
N TRP A 151 17.38 -16.67 -6.31
CA TRP A 151 18.84 -16.74 -6.24
C TRP A 151 19.32 -17.95 -5.44
N LEU A 152 18.72 -18.22 -4.26
CA LEU A 152 19.05 -19.38 -3.44
C LEU A 152 18.78 -20.71 -4.17
N ALA A 153 17.69 -20.79 -4.93
CA ALA A 153 17.38 -21.97 -5.75
C ALA A 153 18.41 -22.18 -6.87
N VAL A 154 18.84 -21.09 -7.54
CA VAL A 154 19.90 -21.14 -8.55
C VAL A 154 21.23 -21.58 -7.93
N HIS A 155 21.58 -21.04 -6.77
CA HIS A 155 22.78 -21.41 -6.01
C HIS A 155 22.74 -22.87 -5.58
N TRP A 156 21.59 -23.36 -5.09
CA TRP A 156 21.38 -24.77 -4.80
C TRP A 156 21.61 -25.64 -6.05
N GLY A 157 21.08 -25.25 -7.20
CA GLY A 157 21.23 -26.01 -8.46
C GLY A 157 22.67 -26.11 -8.97
N ASP A 158 23.54 -25.17 -8.60
CA ASP A 158 24.96 -25.15 -8.97
C ASP A 158 25.87 -25.84 -7.95
N ALA A 159 25.40 -26.05 -6.71
CA ALA A 159 26.18 -26.67 -5.63
C ALA A 159 26.30 -28.19 -5.80
N GLU A 160 27.37 -28.79 -5.23
CA GLU A 160 27.59 -30.25 -5.22
C GLU A 160 26.48 -30.96 -4.43
N PRO A 161 25.92 -32.08 -4.94
CA PRO A 161 24.90 -32.85 -4.24
C PRO A 161 25.33 -33.30 -2.85
N GLY A 162 24.47 -33.16 -1.86
CA GLY A 162 24.71 -33.58 -0.49
C GLY A 162 23.88 -32.78 0.54
N PRO A 163 23.93 -33.16 1.83
CA PRO A 163 23.16 -32.50 2.88
C PRO A 163 23.46 -31.01 3.04
N ALA A 164 24.70 -30.60 2.78
CA ALA A 164 25.08 -29.18 2.82
C ALA A 164 24.37 -28.35 1.74
N ARG A 165 24.19 -28.91 0.54
CA ARG A 165 23.42 -28.32 -0.54
C ARG A 165 21.93 -28.21 -0.17
N ASP A 166 21.35 -29.25 0.41
CA ASP A 166 19.93 -29.36 0.71
C ASP A 166 19.51 -28.31 1.76
N ARG A 167 20.41 -27.87 2.64
CA ARG A 167 20.17 -26.75 3.58
C ARG A 167 19.75 -25.44 2.88
N TRP A 168 20.20 -25.22 1.65
CA TRP A 168 19.78 -24.03 0.88
C TRP A 168 18.28 -24.05 0.56
N LEU A 169 17.69 -25.22 0.29
CA LEU A 169 16.24 -25.35 0.08
C LEU A 169 15.45 -25.18 1.39
N ILE A 170 16.01 -25.60 2.52
CA ILE A 170 15.41 -25.33 3.82
C ILE A 170 15.44 -23.83 4.11
N LEU A 171 16.53 -23.13 3.77
CA LEU A 171 16.59 -21.67 3.86
C LEU A 171 15.57 -20.99 2.94
N VAL A 172 15.35 -21.53 1.73
CA VAL A 172 14.25 -21.07 0.84
C VAL A 172 12.90 -21.22 1.55
N GLY A 173 12.62 -22.37 2.16
CA GLY A 173 11.40 -22.60 2.93
C GLY A 173 11.23 -21.63 4.09
N TYR A 174 12.31 -21.35 4.84
CA TYR A 174 12.34 -20.34 5.89
C TYR A 174 11.97 -18.93 5.36
N VAL A 175 12.61 -18.51 4.25
CA VAL A 175 12.36 -17.19 3.65
C VAL A 175 10.92 -17.11 3.14
N LEU A 176 10.37 -18.17 2.54
CA LEU A 176 8.98 -18.22 2.10
C LEU A 176 8.00 -18.12 3.29
N ALA A 177 8.27 -18.85 4.38
CA ALA A 177 7.49 -18.76 5.60
C ALA A 177 7.57 -17.36 6.23
N LEU A 178 8.76 -16.79 6.32
CA LEU A 178 8.98 -15.46 6.86
C LEU A 178 8.28 -14.38 6.02
N THR A 179 8.42 -14.43 4.69
CA THR A 179 7.79 -13.43 3.80
C THR A 179 6.27 -13.54 3.77
N SER A 180 5.68 -14.71 4.08
CA SER A 180 4.23 -14.84 4.23
C SER A 180 3.67 -13.97 5.38
N THR A 181 4.49 -13.68 6.39
CA THR A 181 4.14 -12.75 7.48
C THR A 181 4.29 -11.27 7.09
N ASN A 182 4.89 -11.00 5.92
CA ASN A 182 4.89 -9.68 5.31
C ASN A 182 3.69 -9.50 4.38
N HIS A 183 3.68 -10.25 3.27
CA HIS A 183 2.61 -10.22 2.29
C HIS A 183 2.69 -11.46 1.39
N LEU A 184 1.53 -12.00 0.97
CA LEU A 184 1.47 -13.20 0.11
C LEU A 184 2.22 -13.05 -1.22
N MET A 185 2.44 -11.82 -1.70
CA MET A 185 3.27 -11.60 -2.90
C MET A 185 4.69 -12.15 -2.78
N GLY A 186 5.28 -12.16 -1.59
CA GLY A 186 6.60 -12.72 -1.36
C GLY A 186 6.67 -14.23 -1.59
N VAL A 187 5.54 -14.92 -1.45
CA VAL A 187 5.44 -16.39 -1.65
C VAL A 187 5.28 -16.75 -3.14
N LEU A 188 4.94 -15.80 -4.02
CA LEU A 188 4.71 -16.06 -5.45
C LEU A 188 5.98 -16.54 -6.20
N GLY A 189 7.15 -16.47 -5.58
CA GLY A 189 8.36 -17.13 -6.08
C GLY A 189 8.37 -18.66 -5.93
N ALA A 190 7.54 -19.22 -5.03
CA ALA A 190 7.56 -20.65 -4.70
C ALA A 190 7.30 -21.58 -5.89
N PRO A 191 6.32 -21.34 -6.80
CA PRO A 191 6.09 -22.19 -7.96
C PRO A 191 7.32 -22.27 -8.90
N ALA A 192 8.00 -21.13 -9.12
CA ALA A 192 9.21 -21.11 -9.94
C ALA A 192 10.36 -21.89 -9.32
N VAL A 193 10.55 -21.77 -8.00
CA VAL A 193 11.53 -22.54 -7.23
C VAL A 193 11.19 -24.03 -7.32
N ALA A 194 9.93 -24.41 -7.12
CA ALA A 194 9.49 -25.81 -7.22
C ALA A 194 9.78 -26.39 -8.61
N VAL A 195 9.44 -25.66 -9.69
CA VAL A 195 9.74 -26.07 -11.07
C VAL A 195 11.24 -26.24 -11.29
N TYR A 196 12.06 -25.29 -10.83
CA TYR A 196 13.51 -25.35 -10.96
C TYR A 196 14.11 -26.55 -10.22
N VAL A 197 13.67 -26.79 -8.98
CA VAL A 197 14.14 -27.87 -8.11
C VAL A 197 13.77 -29.23 -8.69
N LEU A 198 12.50 -29.41 -9.05
CA LEU A 198 12.02 -30.68 -9.62
C LEU A 198 12.64 -30.99 -10.97
N TRP A 199 12.95 -29.99 -11.78
CA TRP A 199 13.66 -30.19 -13.04
C TRP A 199 15.14 -30.56 -12.83
N THR A 200 15.77 -30.02 -11.78
CA THR A 200 17.18 -30.28 -11.46
C THR A 200 17.39 -31.64 -10.80
N GLU A 201 16.55 -32.00 -9.83
CA GLU A 201 16.62 -33.23 -9.06
C GLU A 201 15.21 -33.74 -8.71
N PRO A 202 14.52 -34.46 -9.64
CA PRO A 202 13.14 -34.93 -9.39
C PRO A 202 13.01 -35.78 -8.13
N LYS A 203 14.07 -36.53 -7.78
CA LYS A 203 14.10 -37.44 -6.63
C LYS A 203 14.16 -36.73 -5.28
N VAL A 204 14.29 -35.39 -5.25
CA VAL A 204 14.32 -34.60 -4.00
C VAL A 204 13.04 -34.82 -3.17
N ILE A 205 11.90 -35.04 -3.82
CA ILE A 205 10.61 -35.32 -3.15
C ILE A 205 10.61 -36.60 -2.31
N LEU A 206 11.54 -37.51 -2.58
CA LEU A 206 11.70 -38.79 -1.84
C LEU A 206 12.57 -38.63 -0.59
N LYS A 207 13.23 -37.47 -0.41
CA LYS A 207 13.98 -37.17 0.82
C LYS A 207 12.98 -36.76 1.91
N PRO A 208 13.04 -37.32 3.14
CA PRO A 208 12.01 -37.11 4.17
C PRO A 208 11.72 -35.66 4.49
N TRP A 209 12.75 -34.82 4.51
CA TRP A 209 12.62 -33.39 4.82
C TRP A 209 11.83 -32.59 3.76
N ALA A 210 11.85 -33.01 2.49
CA ALA A 210 11.27 -32.18 1.41
C ALA A 210 9.72 -32.17 1.43
N PRO A 211 8.99 -33.29 1.55
CA PRO A 211 7.55 -33.25 1.70
C PRO A 211 7.12 -32.61 3.03
N LEU A 212 7.88 -32.75 4.12
CA LEU A 212 7.62 -32.03 5.36
C LEU A 212 7.74 -30.52 5.17
N LEU A 213 8.83 -30.06 4.55
CA LEU A 213 9.00 -28.62 4.25
C LEU A 213 7.84 -28.09 3.43
N GLY A 214 7.51 -28.76 2.33
CA GLY A 214 6.43 -28.36 1.44
C GLY A 214 5.07 -28.34 2.14
N TRP A 215 4.76 -29.33 2.94
CA TRP A 215 3.50 -29.42 3.67
C TRP A 215 3.38 -28.34 4.76
N PHE A 216 4.38 -28.25 5.65
CA PHE A 216 4.35 -27.25 6.70
C PHE A 216 4.31 -25.82 6.15
N LEU A 217 5.04 -25.57 5.03
CA LEU A 217 4.96 -24.29 4.34
C LEU A 217 3.54 -24.03 3.79
N THR A 218 2.90 -25.05 3.21
CA THR A 218 1.55 -24.91 2.66
C THR A 218 0.54 -24.58 3.76
N ILE A 219 0.49 -25.37 4.84
CA ILE A 219 -0.46 -25.11 5.93
C ILE A 219 -0.16 -23.80 6.67
N ALA A 220 1.11 -23.37 6.70
CA ALA A 220 1.52 -22.07 7.27
C ALA A 220 1.03 -20.90 6.42
N VAL A 221 1.28 -20.94 5.11
CA VAL A 221 0.92 -19.86 4.16
C VAL A 221 -0.59 -19.71 4.03
N PHE A 222 -1.34 -20.80 4.09
CA PHE A 222 -2.80 -20.80 4.00
C PHE A 222 -3.51 -20.75 5.37
N ASN A 223 -2.77 -20.50 6.45
CA ASN A 223 -3.27 -20.32 7.82
C ASN A 223 -4.01 -21.54 8.39
N HIS A 224 -3.62 -22.75 8.00
CA HIS A 224 -4.17 -24.02 8.49
C HIS A 224 -3.38 -24.65 9.65
N LEU A 225 -2.40 -23.95 10.20
CA LEU A 225 -1.69 -24.46 11.40
C LEU A 225 -2.58 -24.59 12.65
N PRO A 226 -3.54 -23.67 12.89
CA PRO A 226 -4.47 -23.81 14.01
C PRO A 226 -5.32 -25.07 13.94
N ASP A 227 -5.55 -25.63 12.75
CA ASP A 227 -6.33 -26.84 12.53
C ASP A 227 -5.71 -28.07 13.23
N LEU A 228 -4.37 -28.05 13.43
CA LEU A 228 -3.69 -29.09 14.20
C LEU A 228 -4.03 -29.07 15.69
N ALA A 229 -4.51 -27.95 16.22
CA ALA A 229 -4.94 -27.86 17.62
C ALA A 229 -6.37 -28.38 17.84
N HIS A 230 -7.16 -28.56 16.77
CA HIS A 230 -8.55 -29.00 16.80
C HIS A 230 -8.81 -30.21 15.88
N PRO A 231 -8.07 -31.34 16.04
CA PRO A 231 -8.20 -32.48 15.16
C PRO A 231 -9.62 -33.05 15.19
N GLY A 232 -10.24 -33.16 14.03
CA GLY A 232 -11.59 -33.73 13.90
C GLY A 232 -12.75 -32.77 14.08
N ALA A 233 -12.51 -31.44 14.17
CA ALA A 233 -13.57 -30.44 14.20
C ALA A 233 -14.35 -30.36 12.87
N GLY A 234 -13.67 -30.67 11.73
CA GLY A 234 -14.25 -30.73 10.40
C GLY A 234 -13.38 -31.50 9.40
N PRO A 235 -13.82 -31.56 8.12
CA PRO A 235 -13.08 -32.31 7.08
C PRO A 235 -11.68 -31.74 6.80
N THR A 236 -11.51 -30.42 6.88
CA THR A 236 -10.22 -29.73 6.64
C THR A 236 -9.23 -30.03 7.77
N GLU A 237 -9.66 -29.88 9.02
CA GLU A 237 -8.88 -30.15 10.22
C GLU A 237 -8.45 -31.61 10.27
N MET A 238 -9.36 -32.53 9.92
CA MET A 238 -9.07 -33.95 9.82
C MET A 238 -8.02 -34.22 8.73
N LEU A 239 -8.16 -33.63 7.54
CA LEU A 239 -7.20 -33.77 6.44
C LEU A 239 -5.81 -33.27 6.85
N VAL A 240 -5.74 -32.05 7.40
CA VAL A 240 -4.48 -31.44 7.85
C VAL A 240 -3.80 -32.34 8.89
N THR A 241 -4.54 -32.83 9.86
CA THR A 241 -4.02 -33.72 10.91
C THR A 241 -3.52 -35.05 10.34
N VAL A 242 -4.32 -35.72 9.51
CA VAL A 242 -3.96 -37.03 8.93
C VAL A 242 -2.73 -36.92 8.05
N VAL A 243 -2.66 -35.93 7.16
CA VAL A 243 -1.50 -35.74 6.27
C VAL A 243 -0.25 -35.41 7.08
N THR A 244 -0.38 -34.52 8.10
CA THR A 244 0.76 -34.19 8.98
C THR A 244 1.32 -35.45 9.68
N LEU A 245 0.44 -36.24 10.29
CA LEU A 245 0.84 -37.50 10.95
C LEU A 245 1.47 -38.47 9.96
N ALA A 246 0.87 -38.67 8.78
CA ALA A 246 1.41 -39.57 7.74
C ALA A 246 2.82 -39.14 7.29
N LEU A 247 3.07 -37.83 7.12
CA LEU A 247 4.40 -37.34 6.74
C LEU A 247 5.42 -37.46 7.87
N ILE A 248 5.01 -37.25 9.12
CA ILE A 248 5.88 -37.47 10.29
C ILE A 248 6.24 -38.97 10.39
N VAL A 249 5.25 -39.88 10.28
CA VAL A 249 5.49 -41.33 10.30
C VAL A 249 6.40 -41.75 9.14
N TYR A 250 6.16 -41.20 7.94
CA TYR A 250 7.03 -41.44 6.78
C TYR A 250 8.47 -41.01 7.06
N ALA A 251 8.68 -39.82 7.62
CA ALA A 251 10.02 -39.32 7.92
C ALA A 251 10.74 -40.17 8.96
N ILE A 252 10.06 -40.55 10.06
CA ILE A 252 10.60 -41.42 11.10
C ILE A 252 10.92 -42.83 10.55
N TRP A 253 10.04 -43.36 9.72
CA TRP A 253 10.27 -44.69 9.10
C TRP A 253 11.46 -44.71 8.16
N ARG A 254 11.69 -43.63 7.40
CA ARG A 254 12.80 -43.51 6.44
C ARG A 254 14.14 -43.25 7.11
N ASP A 255 14.20 -42.32 8.03
CA ASP A 255 15.38 -42.01 8.84
C ASP A 255 15.00 -41.22 10.10
N PRO A 256 14.89 -41.87 11.25
CA PRO A 256 14.52 -41.18 12.49
C PRO A 256 15.59 -40.20 13.00
N LYS A 257 16.78 -40.18 12.41
CA LYS A 257 17.89 -39.28 12.75
C LYS A 257 18.11 -38.20 11.70
N ASP A 258 17.19 -38.06 10.73
CA ASP A 258 17.30 -37.03 9.68
C ASP A 258 17.19 -35.61 10.28
N GLN A 259 18.36 -35.02 10.55
CA GLN A 259 18.44 -33.64 11.07
C GLN A 259 17.82 -32.62 10.13
N LEU A 260 17.81 -32.87 8.81
CA LEU A 260 17.21 -31.94 7.85
C LEU A 260 15.68 -31.92 7.96
N ALA A 261 15.04 -33.03 8.33
CA ALA A 261 13.61 -33.10 8.57
C ALA A 261 13.19 -32.18 9.75
N TYR A 262 13.92 -32.27 10.87
CA TYR A 262 13.66 -31.39 12.02
C TYR A 262 13.96 -29.94 11.69
N LEU A 263 15.06 -29.67 10.98
CA LEU A 263 15.43 -28.32 10.55
C LEU A 263 14.38 -27.73 9.61
N ALA A 264 13.79 -28.52 8.71
CA ALA A 264 12.77 -28.09 7.77
C ALA A 264 11.48 -27.62 8.48
N VAL A 265 10.99 -28.42 9.42
CA VAL A 265 9.81 -28.04 10.22
C VAL A 265 10.12 -26.82 11.09
N GLY A 266 11.25 -26.84 11.81
CA GLY A 266 11.68 -25.72 12.64
C GLY A 266 11.83 -24.42 11.88
N ALA A 267 12.40 -24.46 10.67
CA ALA A 267 12.55 -23.29 9.81
C ALA A 267 11.20 -22.65 9.45
N VAL A 268 10.20 -23.46 9.09
CA VAL A 268 8.85 -22.94 8.81
C VAL A 268 8.22 -22.33 10.07
N LEU A 269 8.24 -23.05 11.20
CA LEU A 269 7.62 -22.57 12.45
C LEU A 269 8.25 -21.27 12.95
N VAL A 270 9.59 -21.14 12.86
CA VAL A 270 10.29 -19.88 13.19
C VAL A 270 9.93 -18.80 12.18
N GLY A 271 9.88 -19.12 10.88
CA GLY A 271 9.54 -18.15 9.85
C GLY A 271 8.18 -17.49 10.05
N ILE A 272 7.16 -18.26 10.48
CA ILE A 272 5.79 -17.74 10.68
C ILE A 272 5.51 -17.25 12.10
N SER A 273 6.48 -17.33 13.01
CA SER A 273 6.27 -16.93 14.43
C SER A 273 5.76 -15.51 14.60
N LEU A 274 6.05 -14.61 13.65
CA LEU A 274 5.54 -13.24 13.70
C LEU A 274 4.01 -13.19 13.63
N ASN A 275 3.36 -14.05 12.85
CA ASN A 275 1.90 -14.11 12.80
C ASN A 275 1.29 -14.68 14.08
N TYR A 276 1.87 -15.77 14.61
CA TYR A 276 1.25 -16.56 15.67
C TYR A 276 1.73 -16.20 17.08
N VAL A 277 2.86 -15.52 17.20
CA VAL A 277 3.44 -15.11 18.51
C VAL A 277 3.46 -13.59 18.65
N TYR A 278 4.05 -12.87 17.68
CA TYR A 278 4.20 -11.42 17.80
C TYR A 278 2.87 -10.69 17.73
N LEU A 279 1.99 -10.99 16.74
CA LEU A 279 0.72 -10.29 16.61
C LEU A 279 -0.16 -10.39 17.86
N PRO A 280 -0.40 -11.59 18.47
CA PRO A 280 -1.15 -11.67 19.72
C PRO A 280 -0.54 -10.90 20.89
N ILE A 281 0.78 -10.98 21.05
CA ILE A 281 1.49 -10.24 22.10
C ILE A 281 1.31 -8.73 21.90
N ARG A 282 1.49 -8.27 20.65
CA ARG A 282 1.42 -6.85 20.35
C ARG A 282 -0.01 -6.30 20.43
N ALA A 283 -1.00 -7.04 19.94
CA ALA A 283 -2.40 -6.65 20.06
C ALA A 283 -2.84 -6.47 21.51
N ALA A 284 -2.37 -7.33 22.42
CA ALA A 284 -2.66 -7.24 23.86
C ALA A 284 -2.03 -6.01 24.55
N GLN A 285 -1.08 -5.33 23.90
CA GLN A 285 -0.47 -4.09 24.39
C GLN A 285 -1.20 -2.83 23.91
N TYR A 286 -2.28 -2.96 23.14
CA TYR A 286 -3.12 -1.88 22.63
C TYR A 286 -2.33 -0.75 21.97
N PRO A 287 -1.53 -1.02 20.90
CA PRO A 287 -0.83 0.06 20.20
C PRO A 287 -1.82 1.07 19.60
N PRO A 288 -1.37 2.31 19.35
CA PRO A 288 -2.23 3.36 18.78
C PRO A 288 -2.90 3.00 17.45
N ILE A 289 -2.28 2.11 16.67
CA ILE A 289 -2.83 1.51 15.44
C ILE A 289 -2.91 0.00 15.68
N ASN A 290 -4.13 -0.55 15.75
CA ASN A 290 -4.37 -1.96 16.06
C ASN A 290 -5.60 -2.49 15.29
N GLU A 291 -5.43 -2.67 13.97
CA GLU A 291 -6.52 -3.10 13.08
C GLU A 291 -6.89 -4.59 13.19
N GLY A 292 -6.46 -5.24 14.22
CA GLY A 292 -6.75 -6.66 14.43
C GLY A 292 -7.29 -6.98 15.82
N GLU A 293 -7.60 -5.96 16.62
CA GLU A 293 -8.14 -6.22 17.96
C GLU A 293 -9.53 -6.90 17.90
N PRO A 294 -9.79 -7.97 18.65
CA PRO A 294 -9.00 -8.54 19.74
C PRO A 294 -8.22 -9.81 19.32
N ILE A 295 -7.08 -9.67 18.70
CA ILE A 295 -6.24 -10.82 18.36
C ILE A 295 -5.74 -11.49 19.65
N GLY A 296 -5.97 -12.82 19.75
CA GLY A 296 -5.41 -13.68 20.80
C GLY A 296 -4.65 -14.85 20.20
N PHE A 297 -3.90 -15.60 21.00
CA PHE A 297 -3.21 -16.80 20.54
C PHE A 297 -4.22 -17.83 20.00
N LEU A 298 -4.02 -18.28 18.75
CA LEU A 298 -4.87 -19.25 18.05
C LEU A 298 -6.37 -18.91 18.07
N SER A 299 -6.72 -17.63 18.24
CA SER A 299 -8.10 -17.16 18.29
C SER A 299 -8.72 -17.08 16.89
N GLN A 300 -10.06 -17.09 16.85
CA GLN A 300 -10.81 -16.82 15.62
C GLN A 300 -10.47 -15.44 15.06
N ALA A 301 -10.32 -14.43 15.91
CA ALA A 301 -9.93 -13.07 15.49
C ALA A 301 -8.54 -13.05 14.79
N LEU A 302 -7.56 -13.83 15.26
CA LEU A 302 -6.30 -13.98 14.55
C LEU A 302 -6.50 -14.62 13.17
N SER A 303 -7.29 -15.69 13.10
CA SER A 303 -7.61 -16.34 11.83
C SER A 303 -8.31 -15.37 10.86
N ASP A 304 -9.26 -14.57 11.33
CA ASP A 304 -9.99 -13.59 10.52
C ASP A 304 -9.09 -12.51 9.97
N VAL A 305 -8.16 -12.00 10.77
CA VAL A 305 -7.14 -11.03 10.35
C VAL A 305 -6.19 -11.62 9.30
N LEU A 306 -5.62 -12.79 9.57
CA LEU A 306 -4.71 -13.45 8.63
C LEU A 306 -5.40 -13.83 7.32
N ASN A 307 -6.68 -14.22 7.37
CA ASN A 307 -7.50 -14.54 6.21
C ASN A 307 -8.16 -13.30 5.57
N ARG A 308 -8.00 -12.11 6.13
CA ARG A 308 -8.55 -10.85 5.60
C ARG A 308 -10.08 -10.89 5.44
N VAL A 309 -10.79 -11.42 6.43
CA VAL A 309 -12.25 -11.64 6.38
C VAL A 309 -13.00 -10.32 6.21
N GLN A 310 -12.53 -9.24 6.82
CA GLN A 310 -13.17 -7.91 6.74
C GLN A 310 -13.34 -7.37 5.30
N TYR A 311 -12.56 -7.84 4.32
CA TYR A 311 -12.68 -7.35 2.94
C TYR A 311 -13.67 -8.15 2.09
N GLY A 312 -14.24 -9.22 2.61
CA GLY A 312 -15.03 -10.18 1.84
C GLY A 312 -14.21 -10.81 0.71
N LYS A 313 -14.43 -12.06 0.41
CA LYS A 313 -13.76 -12.74 -0.71
C LYS A 313 -14.82 -13.33 -1.62
N PRO A 314 -15.14 -12.69 -2.75
CA PRO A 314 -15.98 -13.34 -3.75
C PRO A 314 -15.29 -14.62 -4.23
N SER A 315 -16.11 -15.62 -4.58
CA SER A 315 -15.59 -16.85 -5.18
C SER A 315 -14.72 -16.53 -6.40
N LEU A 316 -13.62 -17.24 -6.58
CA LEU A 316 -12.77 -17.08 -7.76
C LEU A 316 -13.51 -17.43 -9.07
N MET A 317 -14.58 -18.22 -8.98
CA MET A 317 -15.42 -18.58 -10.14
C MET A 317 -16.50 -17.54 -10.43
N ASP A 318 -16.86 -16.72 -9.42
CA ASP A 318 -17.76 -15.58 -9.59
C ASP A 318 -16.94 -14.34 -9.93
N ARG A 319 -16.75 -14.12 -11.25
CA ARG A 319 -15.86 -13.06 -11.75
C ARG A 319 -16.48 -11.68 -11.57
N GLN A 320 -15.78 -10.78 -10.87
CA GLN A 320 -16.21 -9.38 -10.66
C GLN A 320 -16.17 -8.54 -11.96
N ALA A 321 -15.36 -8.95 -12.94
CA ALA A 321 -15.34 -8.45 -14.30
C ALA A 321 -14.95 -9.59 -15.25
N PRO A 322 -15.31 -9.55 -16.54
CA PRO A 322 -14.87 -10.54 -17.52
C PRO A 322 -13.34 -10.65 -17.54
N PHE A 323 -12.81 -11.87 -17.53
CA PHE A 323 -11.37 -12.13 -17.41
C PHE A 323 -10.53 -11.39 -18.46
N TYR A 324 -11.05 -11.23 -19.67
CA TYR A 324 -10.33 -10.50 -20.72
C TYR A 324 -10.17 -9.00 -20.40
N TYR A 325 -11.11 -8.36 -19.68
CA TYR A 325 -10.91 -6.97 -19.20
C TYR A 325 -9.92 -6.92 -18.04
N GLN A 326 -9.88 -7.93 -17.19
CA GLN A 326 -8.86 -8.04 -16.14
C GLN A 326 -7.47 -8.21 -16.74
N MET A 327 -7.35 -9.03 -17.79
CA MET A 327 -6.10 -9.15 -18.55
C MET A 327 -5.75 -7.87 -19.34
N ALA A 328 -6.75 -7.19 -19.91
CA ALA A 328 -6.52 -5.91 -20.59
C ALA A 328 -5.98 -4.85 -19.62
N THR A 329 -6.48 -4.81 -18.38
CA THR A 329 -5.95 -3.94 -17.33
C THR A 329 -4.48 -4.26 -17.02
N PHE A 330 -4.11 -5.54 -16.90
CA PHE A 330 -2.71 -5.94 -16.72
C PHE A 330 -1.83 -5.51 -17.91
N LEU A 331 -2.32 -5.67 -19.14
CA LEU A 331 -1.57 -5.25 -20.34
C LEU A 331 -1.44 -3.73 -20.44
N GLU A 332 -2.45 -2.97 -20.02
CA GLU A 332 -2.34 -1.52 -19.88
C GLU A 332 -1.23 -1.14 -18.89
N TYR A 333 -1.21 -1.77 -17.71
CA TYR A 333 -0.14 -1.57 -16.73
C TYR A 333 1.22 -1.98 -17.26
N PHE A 334 1.31 -3.06 -18.03
CA PHE A 334 2.54 -3.45 -18.73
C PHE A 334 3.03 -2.36 -19.68
N GLY A 335 2.11 -1.72 -20.39
CA GLY A 335 2.41 -0.59 -21.30
C GLY A 335 3.00 0.62 -20.56
N TRP A 336 2.60 0.86 -19.31
CA TRP A 336 3.12 1.99 -18.53
C TRP A 336 4.60 1.85 -18.14
N GLN A 337 5.14 0.63 -18.14
CA GLN A 337 6.45 0.35 -17.55
C GLN A 337 7.62 0.98 -18.31
N TRP A 338 7.51 1.17 -19.62
CA TRP A 338 8.69 1.35 -20.44
C TRP A 338 8.99 2.79 -20.85
N ALA A 339 7.98 3.62 -21.08
CA ALA A 339 8.13 5.04 -21.40
C ALA A 339 6.81 5.81 -21.17
N ARG A 340 6.22 5.76 -19.98
CA ARG A 340 4.89 6.34 -19.68
C ARG A 340 4.76 7.80 -20.09
N ASN A 341 5.83 8.59 -19.93
CA ASN A 341 5.81 10.04 -20.18
C ASN A 341 5.93 10.41 -21.68
N TRP A 342 6.24 9.47 -22.55
CA TRP A 342 6.50 9.75 -23.95
C TRP A 342 5.28 9.62 -24.88
N LYS A 343 4.08 9.53 -24.32
CA LYS A 343 2.78 9.51 -25.06
C LYS A 343 2.83 8.69 -26.36
N ALA A 344 3.05 9.34 -27.51
CA ALA A 344 3.07 8.69 -28.82
C ALA A 344 4.14 7.60 -28.97
N PHE A 345 5.25 7.69 -28.26
CA PHE A 345 6.34 6.70 -28.33
C PHE A 345 6.20 5.59 -27.29
N ALA A 346 5.30 5.71 -26.31
CA ALA A 346 5.09 4.69 -25.28
C ALA A 346 4.74 3.32 -25.87
N GLY A 347 3.90 3.27 -26.92
CA GLY A 347 3.55 2.03 -27.61
C GLY A 347 4.73 1.37 -28.29
N ILE A 348 5.64 2.18 -28.91
CA ILE A 348 6.87 1.66 -29.54
C ILE A 348 7.79 1.08 -28.48
N ALA A 349 8.00 1.79 -27.36
CA ALA A 349 8.80 1.30 -26.25
C ALA A 349 8.20 0.00 -25.68
N THR A 350 6.89 -0.08 -25.51
CA THR A 350 6.19 -1.30 -25.06
C THR A 350 6.44 -2.47 -25.99
N GLY A 351 6.28 -2.27 -27.30
CA GLY A 351 6.54 -3.30 -28.33
C GLY A 351 8.02 -3.75 -28.32
N LEU A 352 8.95 -2.81 -28.17
CA LEU A 352 10.38 -3.11 -28.08
C LEU A 352 10.70 -3.97 -26.85
N PHE A 353 10.22 -3.58 -25.67
CA PHE A 353 10.48 -4.34 -24.43
C PHE A 353 9.72 -5.68 -24.40
N ALA A 354 8.55 -5.78 -25.05
CA ALA A 354 7.90 -7.05 -25.28
C ALA A 354 8.76 -7.97 -26.16
N PHE A 355 9.24 -7.47 -27.29
CA PHE A 355 10.14 -8.20 -28.20
C PHE A 355 11.44 -8.66 -27.51
N LEU A 356 12.10 -7.78 -26.75
CA LEU A 356 13.32 -8.11 -26.01
C LEU A 356 13.06 -9.18 -24.96
N GLY A 357 11.95 -9.07 -24.19
CA GLY A 357 11.58 -10.06 -23.18
C GLY A 357 11.36 -11.45 -23.77
N PHE A 358 10.60 -11.55 -24.86
CA PHE A 358 10.38 -12.83 -25.55
C PHE A 358 11.67 -13.37 -26.19
N SER A 359 12.50 -12.50 -26.78
CA SER A 359 13.81 -12.91 -27.31
C SER A 359 14.70 -13.48 -26.21
N GLY A 360 14.68 -12.86 -25.02
CA GLY A 360 15.41 -13.32 -23.83
C GLY A 360 14.96 -14.67 -23.35
N LEU A 361 13.65 -14.87 -23.18
CA LEU A 361 13.06 -16.14 -22.77
C LEU A 361 13.38 -17.26 -23.79
N PHE A 362 13.30 -16.97 -25.08
CA PHE A 362 13.65 -17.91 -26.12
C PHE A 362 15.14 -18.28 -26.09
N GLY A 363 16.01 -17.30 -25.92
CA GLY A 363 17.46 -17.52 -25.75
C GLY A 363 17.78 -18.38 -24.53
N LEU A 364 17.10 -18.10 -23.42
CA LEU A 364 17.23 -18.89 -22.18
C LEU A 364 16.73 -20.31 -22.38
N TRP A 365 15.58 -20.50 -23.04
CA TRP A 365 15.03 -21.82 -23.33
C TRP A 365 15.96 -22.69 -24.20
N ARG A 366 16.70 -22.06 -25.12
CA ARG A 366 17.71 -22.75 -25.94
C ARG A 366 18.99 -23.07 -25.19
N SER A 367 19.35 -22.30 -24.19
CA SER A 367 20.64 -22.40 -23.47
C SER A 367 20.52 -23.16 -22.14
N ASP A 368 19.47 -22.92 -21.36
CA ASP A 368 19.20 -23.59 -20.06
C ASP A 368 17.70 -23.76 -19.87
N ARG A 369 17.18 -24.95 -20.20
CA ARG A 369 15.74 -25.24 -20.08
C ARG A 369 15.23 -25.18 -18.66
N ARG A 370 16.06 -25.51 -17.66
CA ARG A 370 15.67 -25.46 -16.23
C ARG A 370 15.32 -24.02 -15.84
N ALA A 371 16.25 -23.12 -16.14
CA ALA A 371 16.09 -21.71 -15.89
C ALA A 371 14.90 -21.12 -16.68
N ALA A 372 14.73 -21.53 -17.95
CA ALA A 372 13.63 -21.08 -18.79
C ALA A 372 12.25 -21.46 -18.22
N TYR A 373 12.05 -22.70 -17.83
CA TYR A 373 10.77 -23.14 -17.23
C TYR A 373 10.52 -22.47 -15.88
N ALA A 374 11.55 -22.27 -15.06
CA ALA A 374 11.44 -21.48 -13.83
C ALA A 374 11.05 -20.02 -14.08
N ALA A 375 11.68 -19.38 -15.08
CA ALA A 375 11.35 -17.98 -15.46
C ALA A 375 9.92 -17.87 -16.01
N ILE A 376 9.46 -18.83 -16.83
CA ILE A 376 8.10 -18.89 -17.36
C ILE A 376 7.09 -19.13 -16.22
N ALA A 377 7.38 -20.04 -15.28
CA ALA A 377 6.54 -20.29 -14.12
C ALA A 377 6.44 -19.03 -13.24
N LEU A 378 7.57 -18.34 -13.01
CA LEU A 378 7.59 -17.11 -12.24
C LEU A 378 6.75 -16.01 -12.89
N LEU A 379 6.95 -15.75 -14.17
CA LEU A 379 6.17 -14.76 -14.91
C LEU A 379 4.69 -15.14 -14.95
N GLY A 380 4.36 -16.40 -15.22
CA GLY A 380 2.99 -16.89 -15.23
C GLY A 380 2.29 -16.68 -13.87
N THR A 381 3.01 -16.95 -12.78
CA THR A 381 2.49 -16.75 -11.41
C THR A 381 2.31 -15.27 -11.09
N LEU A 382 3.30 -14.44 -11.38
CA LEU A 382 3.27 -13.00 -11.09
C LEU A 382 2.34 -12.19 -12.02
N SER A 383 1.84 -12.78 -13.10
CA SER A 383 0.95 -12.13 -14.07
C SER A 383 -0.39 -12.84 -14.17
N VAL A 384 -0.54 -13.81 -15.07
CA VAL A 384 -1.82 -14.46 -15.40
C VAL A 384 -2.48 -15.11 -14.18
N ALA A 385 -1.72 -15.89 -13.39
CA ALA A 385 -2.26 -16.53 -12.20
C ALA A 385 -2.67 -15.50 -11.15
N LEU A 386 -1.88 -14.43 -10.98
CA LEU A 386 -2.20 -13.35 -10.06
C LEU A 386 -3.45 -12.57 -10.52
N VAL A 387 -3.59 -12.24 -11.81
CA VAL A 387 -4.81 -11.63 -12.37
C VAL A 387 -6.04 -12.50 -12.08
N PHE A 388 -5.91 -13.81 -12.29
CA PHE A 388 -6.99 -14.75 -12.00
C PHE A 388 -7.34 -14.78 -10.50
N TYR A 389 -6.33 -14.88 -9.64
CA TYR A 389 -6.50 -14.94 -8.18
C TYR A 389 -7.10 -13.67 -7.59
N MET A 390 -6.64 -12.48 -8.03
CA MET A 390 -7.11 -11.20 -7.50
C MET A 390 -8.56 -10.90 -7.85
N ASN A 391 -9.07 -11.46 -8.93
CA ASN A 391 -10.47 -11.32 -9.35
C ASN A 391 -10.99 -9.87 -9.28
N PHE A 392 -10.21 -8.91 -9.80
CA PHE A 392 -10.54 -7.49 -9.75
C PHE A 392 -11.86 -7.16 -10.49
N LYS A 393 -12.51 -6.09 -10.06
CA LYS A 393 -13.51 -5.35 -10.83
C LYS A 393 -12.86 -4.78 -12.10
N TYR A 394 -13.62 -4.01 -12.89
CA TYR A 394 -12.98 -3.23 -13.96
C TYR A 394 -11.90 -2.31 -13.37
N GLY A 395 -10.74 -2.24 -14.01
CA GLY A 395 -9.67 -1.33 -13.59
C GLY A 395 -10.15 0.12 -13.56
N PHE A 396 -9.49 0.94 -12.76
CA PHE A 396 -9.90 2.34 -12.55
C PHE A 396 -10.01 3.09 -13.88
N SER A 397 -9.03 2.97 -14.79
CA SER A 397 -8.96 3.69 -16.08
C SER A 397 -9.42 2.88 -17.28
N ILE A 398 -9.40 1.54 -17.21
CA ILE A 398 -9.67 0.71 -18.40
C ILE A 398 -11.05 0.95 -19.03
N ALA A 399 -11.09 1.12 -20.34
CA ALA A 399 -12.31 1.28 -21.14
C ALA A 399 -13.29 2.33 -20.55
N TRP A 400 -12.73 3.43 -20.01
CA TRP A 400 -13.54 4.50 -19.41
C TRP A 400 -14.45 5.18 -20.44
N ASP A 401 -13.95 5.38 -21.63
CA ASP A 401 -14.68 5.93 -22.79
C ASP A 401 -15.89 5.09 -23.17
N LYS A 402 -15.85 3.77 -22.95
CA LYS A 402 -16.90 2.83 -23.29
C LYS A 402 -17.96 2.66 -22.21
N PHE A 403 -17.57 2.62 -20.95
CA PHE A 403 -18.44 2.24 -19.85
C PHE A 403 -18.65 3.34 -18.80
N GLY A 404 -17.75 4.32 -18.67
CA GLY A 404 -17.82 5.32 -17.62
C GLY A 404 -17.97 4.69 -16.23
N ASN A 405 -18.96 5.16 -15.47
CA ASN A 405 -19.35 4.62 -14.15
C ASN A 405 -20.46 3.54 -14.21
N ASN A 406 -20.87 3.08 -15.40
CA ASN A 406 -21.96 2.11 -15.54
C ASN A 406 -21.54 0.66 -15.18
N VAL A 407 -20.29 0.45 -14.82
CA VAL A 407 -19.76 -0.84 -14.39
C VAL A 407 -19.05 -0.70 -13.05
N PRO A 408 -19.04 -1.74 -12.20
CA PRO A 408 -18.29 -1.71 -10.93
C PRO A 408 -16.80 -1.61 -11.22
N ARG A 409 -16.15 -0.55 -10.70
CA ARG A 409 -14.73 -0.27 -10.90
C ARG A 409 -13.92 -0.43 -9.63
N GLU A 410 -12.62 -0.68 -9.79
CA GLU A 410 -11.65 -0.50 -8.74
C GLU A 410 -11.56 0.99 -8.36
N VAL A 411 -11.39 1.25 -7.06
CA VAL A 411 -11.29 2.63 -6.53
C VAL A 411 -9.97 3.31 -6.91
N ARG A 412 -8.95 2.53 -7.29
CA ARG A 412 -7.63 3.00 -7.74
C ARG A 412 -6.97 1.99 -8.69
N GLU A 413 -5.87 2.40 -9.28
CA GLU A 413 -5.05 1.51 -10.08
C GLU A 413 -4.40 0.42 -9.21
N ARG A 414 -4.29 -0.79 -9.76
CA ARG A 414 -3.79 -1.98 -9.04
C ARG A 414 -2.45 -2.49 -9.62
N ASP A 415 -1.72 -1.65 -10.32
CA ASP A 415 -0.46 -1.99 -11.00
C ASP A 415 0.63 -2.46 -10.03
N TYR A 416 0.62 -1.98 -8.79
CA TYR A 416 1.59 -2.34 -7.75
C TYR A 416 1.58 -3.85 -7.40
N PHE A 417 0.46 -4.55 -7.56
CA PHE A 417 0.43 -6.01 -7.40
C PHE A 417 1.31 -6.73 -8.41
N PHE A 418 1.54 -6.14 -9.57
CA PHE A 418 2.31 -6.72 -10.67
C PHE A 418 3.76 -6.22 -10.74
N MET A 419 4.23 -5.49 -9.73
CA MET A 419 5.60 -4.98 -9.63
C MET A 419 6.63 -6.08 -9.91
N GLY A 420 6.43 -7.29 -9.35
CA GLY A 420 7.30 -8.43 -9.57
C GLY A 420 7.33 -8.91 -11.03
N ALA A 421 6.17 -8.97 -11.70
CA ALA A 421 6.10 -9.33 -13.11
C ALA A 421 6.90 -8.37 -13.99
N PHE A 422 6.77 -7.07 -13.71
CA PHE A 422 7.47 -6.04 -14.48
C PHE A 422 8.98 -6.05 -14.24
N ALA A 423 9.41 -6.26 -12.99
CA ALA A 423 10.83 -6.42 -12.66
C ALA A 423 11.45 -7.64 -13.37
N VAL A 424 10.80 -8.80 -13.28
CA VAL A 424 11.28 -10.03 -13.95
C VAL A 424 11.26 -9.87 -15.48
N TRP A 425 10.25 -9.17 -16.03
CA TRP A 425 10.22 -8.89 -17.47
C TRP A 425 11.37 -7.99 -17.91
N GLY A 426 11.75 -6.99 -17.13
CA GLY A 426 12.94 -6.17 -17.39
C GLY A 426 14.22 -7.01 -17.39
N VAL A 427 14.36 -7.96 -16.47
CA VAL A 427 15.45 -8.95 -16.47
C VAL A 427 15.43 -9.78 -17.76
N CYS A 428 14.26 -10.27 -18.19
CA CYS A 428 14.12 -11.00 -19.46
C CYS A 428 14.47 -10.13 -20.67
N ALA A 429 14.15 -8.84 -20.65
CA ALA A 429 14.56 -7.91 -21.69
C ALA A 429 16.10 -7.75 -21.74
N GLY A 430 16.77 -7.76 -20.57
CA GLY A 430 18.24 -7.84 -20.51
C GLY A 430 18.83 -9.12 -21.13
N LEU A 431 18.18 -10.27 -20.89
CA LEU A 431 18.53 -11.51 -21.60
C LEU A 431 18.35 -11.36 -23.12
N GLY A 432 17.29 -10.67 -23.56
CA GLY A 432 17.08 -10.35 -24.98
C GLY A 432 18.17 -9.46 -25.56
N ILE A 433 18.60 -8.43 -24.84
CA ILE A 433 19.76 -7.61 -25.23
C ILE A 433 20.99 -8.50 -25.39
N ALA A 434 21.25 -9.43 -24.44
CA ALA A 434 22.36 -10.37 -24.53
C ALA A 434 22.29 -11.28 -25.77
N VAL A 435 21.10 -11.79 -26.10
CA VAL A 435 20.86 -12.59 -27.33
C VAL A 435 21.21 -11.80 -28.58
N TRP A 436 20.71 -10.57 -28.68
CA TRP A 436 20.96 -9.73 -29.84
C TRP A 436 22.41 -9.22 -29.92
N MET A 437 23.05 -8.93 -28.77
CA MET A 437 24.50 -8.64 -28.73
C MET A 437 25.30 -9.80 -29.27
N ARG A 438 25.00 -11.05 -28.86
CA ARG A 438 25.65 -12.23 -29.41
C ARG A 438 25.38 -12.39 -30.90
N THR A 439 24.14 -12.24 -31.35
CA THR A 439 23.80 -12.36 -32.78
C THR A 439 24.58 -11.40 -33.63
N ILE A 440 24.69 -10.13 -33.22
CA ILE A 440 25.48 -9.12 -33.92
C ILE A 440 27.00 -9.48 -33.88
N ALA A 441 27.49 -9.87 -32.68
CA ALA A 441 28.89 -10.27 -32.54
C ALA A 441 29.26 -11.47 -33.43
N ASP A 442 28.40 -12.49 -33.54
CA ASP A 442 28.60 -13.67 -34.37
C ASP A 442 28.50 -13.31 -35.87
N PHE A 443 27.60 -12.40 -36.26
CA PHE A 443 27.47 -11.90 -37.63
C PHE A 443 28.70 -11.12 -38.07
N THR A 444 29.31 -10.36 -37.16
CA THR A 444 30.51 -9.53 -37.45
C THR A 444 31.86 -10.27 -37.32
N THR A 445 31.86 -11.56 -36.94
CA THR A 445 33.07 -12.37 -36.73
C THR A 445 33.96 -12.48 -37.99
N ARG A 446 33.41 -12.26 -39.17
CA ARG A 446 34.16 -12.25 -40.44
C ARG A 446 35.01 -10.99 -40.60
N ALA A 447 34.87 -9.96 -39.75
CA ALA A 447 35.43 -8.64 -39.95
C ALA A 447 36.45 -8.18 -38.88
N GLY A 448 36.80 -8.97 -37.84
CA GLY A 448 37.69 -8.46 -36.80
C GLY A 448 38.08 -9.39 -35.66
N THR A 449 38.96 -8.88 -34.77
CA THR A 449 39.40 -9.56 -33.54
C THR A 449 38.27 -9.79 -32.53
N ALA A 450 38.38 -10.80 -31.64
CA ALA A 450 37.37 -11.18 -30.68
C ALA A 450 36.85 -10.03 -29.78
N PRO A 451 37.65 -9.07 -29.31
CA PRO A 451 37.12 -7.91 -28.57
C PRO A 451 36.30 -6.94 -29.43
N ALA A 452 36.69 -6.66 -30.68
CA ALA A 452 36.02 -5.70 -31.56
C ALA A 452 34.59 -6.10 -31.90
N ARG A 453 34.29 -7.40 -32.04
CA ARG A 453 32.93 -7.88 -32.33
C ARG A 453 31.89 -7.55 -31.22
N TRP A 454 32.34 -7.60 -29.96
CA TRP A 454 31.46 -7.21 -28.85
C TRP A 454 31.26 -5.70 -28.78
N ALA A 455 32.31 -4.91 -29.09
CA ALA A 455 32.20 -3.46 -29.09
C ALA A 455 31.13 -2.97 -30.09
N ILE A 456 31.00 -3.59 -31.26
CA ILE A 456 29.97 -3.25 -32.25
C ILE A 456 28.54 -3.47 -31.72
N SER A 457 28.35 -4.42 -30.80
CA SER A 457 27.04 -4.71 -30.23
C SER A 457 26.68 -3.85 -29.00
N THR A 458 27.63 -3.09 -28.43
CA THR A 458 27.40 -2.28 -27.21
C THR A 458 26.29 -1.23 -27.33
N PRO A 459 25.98 -0.62 -28.49
CA PRO A 459 24.88 0.34 -28.59
C PRO A 459 23.53 -0.23 -28.15
N LEU A 460 23.33 -1.56 -28.21
CA LEU A 460 22.09 -2.20 -27.70
C LEU A 460 21.90 -1.99 -26.20
N LEU A 461 22.96 -1.80 -25.43
CA LEU A 461 22.87 -1.53 -23.99
C LEU A 461 22.14 -0.21 -23.70
N ALA A 462 22.18 0.75 -24.65
CA ALA A 462 21.48 2.03 -24.50
C ALA A 462 19.95 1.86 -24.45
N LEU A 463 19.40 0.75 -24.94
CA LEU A 463 17.97 0.47 -24.82
C LEU A 463 17.51 0.41 -23.37
N ALA A 464 18.37 -0.02 -22.44
CA ALA A 464 18.08 -0.11 -21.03
C ALA A 464 17.84 1.25 -20.34
N ILE A 465 18.28 2.36 -20.94
CA ILE A 465 18.05 3.70 -20.37
C ILE A 465 16.71 4.32 -20.81
N ILE A 466 15.98 3.70 -21.73
CA ILE A 466 14.67 4.18 -22.20
C ILE A 466 13.68 4.33 -21.02
N PRO A 467 13.50 3.33 -20.14
CA PRO A 467 12.56 3.48 -19.01
C PRO A 467 13.00 4.59 -18.05
N PHE A 468 14.30 4.81 -17.85
CA PHE A 468 14.80 5.89 -17.01
C PHE A 468 14.32 7.26 -17.49
N PHE A 469 14.55 7.61 -18.75
CA PHE A 469 14.12 8.89 -19.30
C PHE A 469 12.61 8.95 -19.53
N GLY A 470 12.01 7.83 -19.93
CA GLY A 470 10.60 7.73 -20.24
C GLY A 470 9.68 7.77 -19.02
N ASN A 471 10.19 7.51 -17.80
CA ASN A 471 9.36 7.40 -16.59
C ASN A 471 9.71 8.43 -15.50
N ARG A 472 10.93 9.01 -15.52
CA ARG A 472 11.47 9.85 -14.43
C ARG A 472 10.48 10.90 -13.92
N ALA A 473 9.79 11.59 -14.83
CA ALA A 473 8.95 12.72 -14.46
C ALA A 473 7.72 12.34 -13.60
N THR A 474 7.12 11.17 -13.85
CA THR A 474 5.96 10.67 -13.12
C THR A 474 6.30 9.64 -12.05
N ALA A 475 7.48 9.01 -12.09
CA ALA A 475 7.95 8.10 -11.04
C ALA A 475 8.59 8.85 -9.86
N SER A 476 9.19 10.02 -10.08
CA SER A 476 9.81 10.82 -9.02
C SER A 476 8.77 11.35 -8.02
N ARG A 477 9.09 11.24 -6.73
CA ARG A 477 8.31 11.78 -5.61
C ARG A 477 9.05 12.86 -4.83
N ALA A 478 10.21 13.31 -5.31
CA ALA A 478 11.13 14.20 -4.58
C ALA A 478 10.54 15.52 -4.07
N HIS A 479 9.35 15.89 -4.54
CA HIS A 479 8.69 17.14 -4.15
C HIS A 479 7.23 16.94 -3.73
N GLU A 480 6.77 15.73 -3.51
CA GLU A 480 5.38 15.46 -3.13
C GLU A 480 5.20 15.56 -1.61
N THR A 481 4.41 16.56 -1.17
CA THR A 481 4.13 16.80 0.25
C THR A 481 2.63 16.91 0.55
N VAL A 482 1.78 16.84 -0.47
CA VAL A 482 0.34 17.16 -0.34
C VAL A 482 -0.37 16.32 0.71
N ALA A 483 -0.03 15.03 0.87
CA ALA A 483 -0.71 14.19 1.86
C ALA A 483 -0.39 14.63 3.31
N ARG A 484 0.86 14.98 3.59
CA ARG A 484 1.26 15.54 4.89
C ARG A 484 0.58 16.89 5.11
N ASP A 485 0.64 17.77 4.10
CA ASP A 485 0.16 19.14 4.19
C ASP A 485 -1.35 19.15 4.41
N LEU A 486 -2.12 18.30 3.68
CA LEU A 486 -3.55 18.11 3.92
C LEU A 486 -3.84 17.67 5.36
N ALA A 487 -3.08 16.69 5.87
CA ALA A 487 -3.31 16.18 7.22
C ALA A 487 -3.08 17.26 8.28
N VAL A 488 -2.00 18.02 8.17
CA VAL A 488 -1.70 19.14 9.08
C VAL A 488 -2.78 20.22 8.97
N ASP A 489 -3.11 20.64 7.76
CA ASP A 489 -4.10 21.69 7.51
C ASP A 489 -5.49 21.31 8.04
N MET A 490 -5.89 20.03 7.85
CA MET A 490 -7.17 19.53 8.36
C MET A 490 -7.20 19.43 9.88
N LEU A 491 -6.15 18.92 10.52
CA LEU A 491 -6.05 18.87 11.98
C LEU A 491 -6.05 20.29 12.59
N GLN A 492 -5.40 21.24 11.95
CA GLN A 492 -5.40 22.64 12.39
C GLN A 492 -6.74 23.35 12.18
N SER A 493 -7.65 22.78 11.40
CA SER A 493 -9.02 23.27 11.24
C SER A 493 -9.95 22.87 12.40
N VAL A 494 -9.53 21.93 13.26
CA VAL A 494 -10.33 21.37 14.35
C VAL A 494 -9.99 22.03 15.68
N ALA A 495 -11.00 22.48 16.43
CA ALA A 495 -10.81 23.07 17.75
C ALA A 495 -10.16 22.08 18.73
N PRO A 496 -9.46 22.56 19.78
CA PRO A 496 -8.89 21.71 20.81
C PRO A 496 -9.87 20.68 21.38
N TYR A 497 -9.38 19.46 21.55
CA TYR A 497 -10.16 18.31 22.02
C TYR A 497 -11.36 17.92 21.12
N GLY A 498 -11.41 18.40 19.89
CA GLY A 498 -12.48 18.10 18.94
C GLY A 498 -12.47 16.62 18.50
N ILE A 499 -13.64 16.18 18.04
CA ILE A 499 -13.79 14.90 17.35
C ILE A 499 -13.89 15.21 15.86
N LEU A 500 -13.03 14.61 15.04
CA LEU A 500 -13.05 14.73 13.58
C LEU A 500 -13.49 13.41 12.95
N ILE A 501 -14.67 13.44 12.32
CA ILE A 501 -15.23 12.32 11.58
C ILE A 501 -14.78 12.41 10.13
N THR A 502 -14.13 11.35 9.63
CA THR A 502 -13.52 11.26 8.29
C THR A 502 -14.19 10.18 7.46
N ALA A 503 -14.06 10.24 6.13
CA ALA A 503 -14.77 9.34 5.22
C ALA A 503 -14.07 8.00 5.00
N GLY A 504 -12.75 8.02 4.71
CA GLY A 504 -12.02 6.82 4.29
C GLY A 504 -10.51 6.93 4.48
N ASP A 505 -9.76 6.09 3.76
CA ASP A 505 -8.31 5.92 3.94
C ASP A 505 -7.52 7.20 3.66
N ASN A 506 -7.83 7.88 2.55
CA ASN A 506 -7.04 9.01 2.06
C ASN A 506 -7.15 10.29 2.89
N ASP A 507 -8.20 10.44 3.68
CA ASP A 507 -8.36 11.55 4.61
C ASP A 507 -8.08 11.16 6.07
N THR A 508 -7.90 9.86 6.38
CA THR A 508 -7.65 9.36 7.74
C THR A 508 -6.19 8.94 7.96
N PHE A 509 -5.63 8.13 7.08
CA PHE A 509 -4.27 7.63 7.26
C PHE A 509 -3.21 8.74 7.32
N PRO A 510 -3.30 9.81 6.49
CA PRO A 510 -2.44 10.98 6.67
C PRO A 510 -2.60 11.67 8.04
N LEU A 511 -3.81 11.67 8.64
CA LEU A 511 -4.02 12.19 9.98
C LEU A 511 -3.36 11.31 11.05
N TRP A 512 -3.43 9.97 10.92
CA TRP A 512 -2.67 9.08 11.79
C TRP A 512 -1.16 9.34 11.70
N PHE A 513 -0.65 9.53 10.48
CA PHE A 513 0.75 9.92 10.30
C PHE A 513 1.08 11.26 10.99
N ALA A 514 0.22 12.26 10.84
CA ALA A 514 0.44 13.56 11.46
C ALA A 514 0.43 13.47 12.99
N GLN A 515 -0.47 12.67 13.58
CA GLN A 515 -0.52 12.47 15.03
C GLN A 515 0.62 11.59 15.56
N GLU A 516 0.83 10.41 14.99
CA GLU A 516 1.74 9.40 15.57
C GLU A 516 3.21 9.63 15.18
N VAL A 517 3.47 10.29 14.05
CA VAL A 517 4.83 10.53 13.57
C VAL A 517 5.30 11.95 13.81
N LEU A 518 4.43 12.94 13.52
CA LEU A 518 4.77 14.35 13.65
C LEU A 518 4.36 14.95 15.00
N GLY A 519 3.50 14.27 15.77
CA GLY A 519 2.99 14.78 17.06
C GLY A 519 2.04 15.97 16.93
N VAL A 520 1.42 16.15 15.74
CA VAL A 520 0.55 17.29 15.46
C VAL A 520 -0.86 16.99 15.95
N ARG A 521 -1.40 17.86 16.82
CA ARG A 521 -2.79 17.84 17.27
C ARG A 521 -3.26 16.45 17.74
N THR A 522 -2.46 15.84 18.59
CA THR A 522 -2.77 14.54 19.21
C THR A 522 -3.98 14.59 20.15
N ASP A 523 -4.41 15.81 20.53
CA ASP A 523 -5.62 16.11 21.31
C ASP A 523 -6.92 15.86 20.52
N VAL A 524 -6.87 15.79 19.17
CA VAL A 524 -8.03 15.56 18.31
C VAL A 524 -8.35 14.05 18.22
N THR A 525 -9.59 13.70 18.49
CA THR A 525 -10.07 12.32 18.31
C THR A 525 -10.46 12.08 16.84
N LEU A 526 -9.88 11.07 16.21
CA LEU A 526 -10.21 10.69 14.85
C LEU A 526 -11.21 9.52 14.83
N ALA A 527 -12.28 9.65 14.06
CA ALA A 527 -13.28 8.62 13.85
C ALA A 527 -13.54 8.46 12.35
N ASN A 528 -13.12 7.31 11.79
CA ASN A 528 -13.31 7.02 10.36
C ASN A 528 -14.62 6.28 10.14
N LEU A 529 -15.52 6.82 9.30
CA LEU A 529 -16.81 6.23 8.97
C LEU A 529 -16.69 4.79 8.46
N SER A 530 -15.82 4.53 7.49
CA SER A 530 -15.66 3.18 6.94
C SER A 530 -15.17 2.18 8.00
N LEU A 531 -14.22 2.58 8.85
CA LEU A 531 -13.64 1.73 9.89
C LEU A 531 -14.55 1.57 11.10
N MET A 532 -15.47 2.50 11.38
CA MET A 532 -16.48 2.34 12.45
C MET A 532 -17.47 1.19 12.18
N ASN A 533 -17.46 0.60 10.99
CA ASN A 533 -18.13 -0.68 10.74
C ASN A 533 -17.40 -1.89 11.38
N THR A 534 -16.20 -1.70 11.95
CA THR A 534 -15.41 -2.73 12.59
C THR A 534 -15.33 -2.55 14.10
N ASP A 535 -15.38 -3.66 14.84
CA ASP A 535 -15.31 -3.64 16.32
C ASP A 535 -13.98 -3.06 16.82
N TRP A 536 -12.87 -3.39 16.13
CA TRP A 536 -11.56 -2.95 16.56
C TRP A 536 -11.43 -1.41 16.55
N HIS A 537 -12.04 -0.72 15.58
CA HIS A 537 -11.95 0.75 15.52
C HIS A 537 -12.78 1.42 16.61
N LEU A 538 -13.99 0.92 16.89
CA LEU A 538 -14.83 1.39 17.99
C LEU A 538 -14.13 1.21 19.36
N ARG A 539 -13.52 0.04 19.57
CA ARG A 539 -12.72 -0.24 20.77
C ARG A 539 -11.52 0.70 20.89
N GLN A 540 -10.83 0.97 19.80
CA GLN A 540 -9.67 1.86 19.76
C GLN A 540 -10.07 3.29 20.10
N ILE A 541 -11.13 3.84 19.50
CA ILE A 541 -11.67 5.16 19.85
C ILE A 541 -12.05 5.21 21.33
N LYS A 542 -12.71 4.17 21.85
CA LYS A 542 -13.14 4.10 23.25
C LYS A 542 -11.97 4.10 24.24
N ARG A 543 -10.87 3.41 23.91
CA ARG A 543 -9.69 3.26 24.80
C ARG A 543 -8.67 4.37 24.67
N ARG A 544 -8.64 5.07 23.53
CA ARG A 544 -7.63 6.09 23.28
C ARG A 544 -7.75 7.21 24.31
N GLU A 545 -6.71 7.36 25.11
CA GLU A 545 -6.57 8.54 25.97
C GLU A 545 -6.29 9.75 25.09
N THR A 546 -7.00 10.83 25.32
CA THR A 546 -6.80 12.11 24.63
C THR A 546 -5.64 12.83 25.34
N PRO A 547 -4.50 13.09 24.69
CA PRO A 547 -3.41 13.89 25.25
C PRO A 547 -3.86 15.32 25.57
N ASP A 548 -3.11 16.01 26.44
CA ASP A 548 -3.38 17.40 26.74
C ASP A 548 -3.03 18.30 25.53
N PHE A 549 -3.89 19.26 25.27
CA PHE A 549 -3.62 20.28 24.24
C PHE A 549 -2.57 21.25 24.76
N ASP A 550 -1.45 21.38 24.06
CA ASP A 550 -0.40 22.33 24.40
C ASP A 550 -0.72 23.73 23.84
N ALA A 551 -1.29 24.59 24.69
CA ALA A 551 -1.60 25.97 24.32
C ALA A 551 -0.35 26.82 24.10
N THR A 552 0.82 26.42 24.64
CA THR A 552 2.07 27.21 24.53
C THR A 552 2.72 27.01 23.17
N ASP A 553 2.60 25.82 22.60
CA ASP A 553 3.13 25.45 21.27
C ASP A 553 2.07 25.56 20.16
N ALA A 554 0.85 25.95 20.50
CA ALA A 554 -0.23 26.13 19.55
C ALA A 554 0.06 27.25 18.54
N LEU A 555 -0.49 27.12 17.33
CA LEU A 555 -0.40 28.16 16.32
C LEU A 555 -1.02 29.48 16.79
N PRO A 556 -0.57 30.66 16.29
CA PRO A 556 -1.16 31.95 16.59
C PRO A 556 -2.68 31.99 16.39
N TYR A 557 -3.18 31.33 15.34
CA TYR A 557 -4.60 31.13 15.06
C TYR A 557 -5.38 30.61 16.28
N TRP A 558 -4.90 29.55 16.93
CA TRP A 558 -5.56 28.98 18.10
C TRP A 558 -5.35 29.82 19.35
N LYS A 559 -4.14 30.39 19.54
CA LYS A 559 -3.85 31.31 20.66
C LYS A 559 -4.80 32.51 20.68
N ASP A 560 -5.07 33.09 19.51
CA ASP A 560 -5.97 34.24 19.38
C ASP A 560 -7.43 33.83 19.65
N ARG A 561 -7.90 32.69 19.15
CA ARG A 561 -9.26 32.19 19.38
C ARG A 561 -9.51 31.82 20.85
N ILE A 562 -8.51 31.23 21.52
CA ILE A 562 -8.58 30.96 22.95
C ILE A 562 -8.69 32.21 23.75
N LYS A 563 -7.90 33.25 23.45
CA LYS A 563 -7.98 34.55 24.12
C LYS A 563 -9.31 35.27 23.89
N ALA A 564 -9.91 35.09 22.72
CA ALA A 564 -11.20 35.70 22.36
C ALA A 564 -12.42 34.96 22.99
N GLY A 565 -12.20 33.76 23.60
CA GLY A 565 -13.30 32.96 24.12
C GLY A 565 -14.10 32.23 23.04
N ASP A 566 -13.54 32.08 21.83
CA ASP A 566 -14.21 31.48 20.67
C ASP A 566 -14.10 29.93 20.66
N VAL A 567 -13.44 29.36 21.66
CA VAL A 567 -13.18 27.91 21.75
C VAL A 567 -13.98 27.30 22.87
N PRO A 568 -14.77 26.23 22.63
CA PRO A 568 -15.53 25.53 23.68
C PRO A 568 -14.60 24.99 24.77
N GLY A 569 -15.05 25.07 26.03
CA GLY A 569 -14.31 24.55 27.19
C GLY A 569 -13.27 25.51 27.77
N GLU A 570 -13.36 26.81 27.45
CA GLU A 570 -12.52 27.84 28.07
C GLU A 570 -12.62 27.81 29.59
N ALA A 571 -11.46 27.74 30.25
CA ALA A 571 -11.37 27.84 31.71
C ALA A 571 -11.18 29.29 32.15
N PRO A 572 -11.66 29.72 33.32
CA PRO A 572 -11.35 31.00 33.89
C PRO A 572 -9.85 31.23 33.95
N GLY A 573 -9.34 32.24 33.25
CA GLY A 573 -7.90 32.55 33.17
C GLY A 573 -7.25 32.24 31.82
N GLY A 574 -8.02 31.86 30.78
CA GLY A 574 -7.55 31.74 29.39
C GLY A 574 -6.92 30.40 29.05
N GLY A 575 -7.23 29.34 29.80
CA GLY A 575 -6.89 27.97 29.47
C GLY A 575 -8.05 27.21 28.83
N ILE A 576 -7.78 26.02 28.27
CA ILE A 576 -8.83 25.11 27.76
C ILE A 576 -8.92 23.91 28.71
N THR A 577 -10.13 23.63 29.16
CA THR A 577 -10.40 22.47 30.02
C THR A 577 -10.51 21.21 29.17
N LYS A 578 -9.71 20.22 29.50
CA LYS A 578 -9.84 18.87 28.91
C LYS A 578 -11.18 18.26 29.28
N PRO A 579 -11.96 17.78 28.31
CA PRO A 579 -13.22 17.10 28.60
C PRO A 579 -13.00 15.83 29.40
N THR A 580 -13.80 15.61 30.45
CA THR A 580 -13.73 14.44 31.32
C THR A 580 -14.66 13.29 30.89
N ASN A 581 -15.64 13.57 30.02
CA ASN A 581 -16.55 12.55 29.51
C ASN A 581 -15.82 11.62 28.52
N PRO A 582 -16.09 10.30 28.53
CA PRO A 582 -15.55 9.40 27.52
C PRO A 582 -16.18 9.72 26.15
N VAL A 583 -15.44 9.42 25.06
CA VAL A 583 -15.92 9.65 23.70
C VAL A 583 -17.19 8.82 23.40
N PHE A 584 -17.25 7.57 23.85
CA PHE A 584 -18.45 6.75 23.87
C PHE A 584 -18.87 6.51 25.32
N GLN A 585 -20.16 6.69 25.65
CA GLN A 585 -20.70 6.30 26.97
C GLN A 585 -20.77 4.79 27.12
N TRP A 586 -21.08 4.07 26.04
CA TRP A 586 -21.18 2.62 26.05
C TRP A 586 -19.84 1.95 26.41
N SER A 587 -19.95 0.84 27.14
CA SER A 587 -18.81 -0.05 27.43
C SER A 587 -18.39 -0.83 26.18
N ILE A 588 -17.18 -1.38 26.19
CA ILE A 588 -16.68 -2.18 25.06
C ILE A 588 -17.61 -3.36 24.71
N PRO A 589 -18.11 -4.18 25.67
CA PRO A 589 -19.07 -5.23 25.34
C PRO A 589 -20.37 -4.73 24.70
N GLN A 590 -20.83 -3.53 25.05
CA GLN A 590 -22.01 -2.93 24.41
C GLN A 590 -21.68 -2.48 22.96
N LEU A 591 -20.53 -1.87 22.73
CA LEU A 591 -20.07 -1.51 21.39
C LEU A 591 -19.93 -2.75 20.50
N ASP A 592 -19.38 -3.85 21.04
CA ASP A 592 -19.25 -5.13 20.34
C ASP A 592 -20.59 -5.78 19.98
N SER A 593 -21.63 -5.51 20.78
CA SER A 593 -22.99 -6.03 20.55
C SER A 593 -23.79 -5.20 19.53
N MET A 594 -23.22 -4.12 19.00
CA MET A 594 -23.86 -3.27 18.00
C MET A 594 -24.10 -4.05 16.71
N ALA A 595 -25.34 -4.04 16.21
CA ALA A 595 -25.68 -4.73 14.97
C ALA A 595 -25.03 -4.07 13.74
N ASP A 596 -24.63 -4.87 12.78
CA ASP A 596 -24.05 -4.38 11.52
C ASP A 596 -25.05 -3.57 10.71
N LEU A 597 -26.36 -3.94 10.81
CA LEU A 597 -27.46 -3.23 10.18
C LEU A 597 -28.60 -3.03 11.21
N THR A 598 -29.03 -1.79 11.38
CA THR A 598 -30.12 -1.42 12.27
C THR A 598 -31.32 -0.93 11.46
N PRO A 599 -32.51 -1.58 11.52
CA PRO A 599 -33.69 -1.11 10.81
C PRO A 599 -34.14 0.26 11.31
N VAL A 600 -34.51 1.15 10.40
CA VAL A 600 -35.08 2.47 10.71
C VAL A 600 -36.29 2.77 9.84
N ALA A 601 -37.16 3.64 10.32
CA ALA A 601 -38.24 4.12 9.47
C ALA A 601 -37.71 5.05 8.40
N LYS A 602 -38.39 5.11 7.25
CA LYS A 602 -38.11 6.13 6.24
C LYS A 602 -38.30 7.52 6.88
N ASP A 603 -37.34 8.41 6.68
CA ASP A 603 -37.36 9.77 7.23
C ASP A 603 -37.52 9.79 8.77
N GLN A 604 -36.76 8.92 9.47
CA GLN A 604 -36.80 8.81 10.92
C GLN A 604 -36.39 10.11 11.59
N LYS A 605 -37.31 10.72 12.36
CA LYS A 605 -37.00 11.94 13.13
C LYS A 605 -36.32 11.58 14.45
N VAL A 606 -35.27 12.30 14.76
CA VAL A 606 -34.50 12.21 16.01
C VAL A 606 -34.38 13.61 16.60
N THR A 607 -34.62 13.74 17.88
CA THR A 607 -34.50 15.01 18.62
C THR A 607 -33.65 14.77 19.86
N TRP A 608 -32.54 15.51 19.97
CA TRP A 608 -31.64 15.54 21.11
C TRP A 608 -31.44 17.00 21.53
N ASP A 609 -31.95 17.40 22.65
CA ASP A 609 -31.94 18.79 23.12
C ASP A 609 -32.44 19.76 22.01
N SER A 610 -31.56 20.56 21.46
CA SER A 610 -31.85 21.51 20.37
C SER A 610 -31.61 20.97 18.96
N LEU A 611 -30.98 19.81 18.83
CA LEU A 611 -30.72 19.15 17.55
C LEU A 611 -31.94 18.35 17.10
N GLN A 612 -32.53 18.75 15.99
CA GLN A 612 -33.67 18.06 15.36
C GLN A 612 -33.28 17.65 13.95
N ILE A 613 -33.09 16.37 13.72
CA ILE A 613 -32.62 15.83 12.44
C ILE A 613 -33.59 14.79 11.88
N THR A 614 -33.51 14.61 10.57
CA THR A 614 -34.20 13.53 9.87
C THR A 614 -33.17 12.58 9.33
N ILE A 615 -33.17 11.33 9.81
CA ILE A 615 -32.24 10.31 9.40
C ILE A 615 -32.80 9.57 8.18
N ASN A 616 -32.01 9.49 7.12
CA ASN A 616 -32.37 8.76 5.90
C ASN A 616 -31.46 7.53 5.81
N GLY A 617 -31.93 6.40 6.32
CA GLY A 617 -31.18 5.14 6.19
C GLY A 617 -31.02 4.71 4.72
N SER A 618 -30.04 3.86 4.44
CA SER A 618 -29.86 3.25 3.13
C SER A 618 -30.94 2.20 2.86
N TYR A 619 -31.59 2.26 1.69
CA TYR A 619 -32.56 1.25 1.30
C TYR A 619 -31.87 -0.03 0.85
N ILE A 620 -32.15 -1.15 1.53
CA ILE A 620 -31.60 -2.46 1.22
C ILE A 620 -32.72 -3.33 0.61
N PRO A 621 -32.67 -3.63 -0.71
CA PRO A 621 -33.72 -4.39 -1.40
C PRO A 621 -33.95 -5.79 -0.81
N GLN A 622 -32.89 -6.48 -0.40
CA GLN A 622 -32.96 -7.82 0.18
C GLN A 622 -33.67 -7.84 1.55
N GLY A 623 -33.56 -6.75 2.31
CA GLY A 623 -34.25 -6.56 3.58
C GLY A 623 -35.60 -5.85 3.44
N ASN A 624 -35.97 -5.39 2.25
CA ASN A 624 -37.18 -4.62 1.95
C ASN A 624 -37.42 -3.46 2.95
N GLY A 625 -36.38 -2.73 3.30
CA GLY A 625 -36.45 -1.65 4.31
C GLY A 625 -35.27 -0.69 4.27
N TYR A 626 -35.34 0.31 5.13
CA TYR A 626 -34.28 1.27 5.38
C TYR A 626 -33.45 0.84 6.59
N TYR A 627 -32.15 0.96 6.49
CA TYR A 627 -31.21 0.53 7.53
C TYR A 627 -30.12 1.56 7.72
N LEU A 628 -29.62 1.67 8.95
CA LEU A 628 -28.35 2.30 9.28
C LEU A 628 -27.29 1.22 9.39
N GLU A 629 -26.12 1.51 8.84
CA GLU A 629 -24.93 0.70 9.07
C GLU A 629 -24.41 0.92 10.51
N LYS A 630 -23.56 0.02 10.98
CA LYS A 630 -22.92 0.12 12.29
C LYS A 630 -22.16 1.45 12.45
N SER A 631 -21.48 1.92 11.42
CA SER A 631 -20.80 3.22 11.39
C SER A 631 -21.74 4.40 11.54
N ASP A 632 -22.94 4.33 10.93
CA ASP A 632 -23.95 5.39 11.06
C ASP A 632 -24.44 5.47 12.50
N LEU A 633 -24.77 4.32 13.11
CA LEU A 633 -25.21 4.26 14.50
C LEU A 633 -24.13 4.74 15.46
N ALA A 634 -22.87 4.31 15.24
CA ALA A 634 -21.73 4.78 16.03
C ALA A 634 -21.52 6.30 15.92
N THR A 635 -21.69 6.86 14.72
CA THR A 635 -21.62 8.32 14.50
C THR A 635 -22.71 9.06 15.26
N LEU A 636 -23.95 8.57 15.22
CA LEU A 636 -25.06 9.15 15.98
C LEU A 636 -24.81 9.08 17.49
N MET A 637 -24.22 8.00 17.97
CA MET A 637 -23.83 7.87 19.38
C MET A 637 -22.72 8.85 19.76
N LEU A 638 -21.69 9.02 18.89
CA LEU A 638 -20.65 10.04 19.09
C LEU A 638 -21.26 11.44 19.22
N ILE A 639 -22.21 11.78 18.35
CA ILE A 639 -22.90 13.07 18.40
C ILE A 639 -23.69 13.19 19.72
N HIS A 640 -24.52 12.21 20.04
CA HIS A 640 -25.33 12.21 21.26
C HIS A 640 -24.49 12.36 22.53
N ASP A 641 -23.39 11.62 22.64
CA ASP A 641 -22.58 11.57 23.86
C ASP A 641 -21.71 12.83 24.05
N ASN A 642 -21.41 13.57 22.96
CA ASN A 642 -20.45 14.66 22.97
C ASN A 642 -21.03 16.05 22.59
N LEU A 643 -22.25 16.13 22.09
CA LEU A 643 -22.87 17.39 21.71
C LEU A 643 -22.90 18.37 22.91
N GLY A 644 -22.40 19.57 22.73
CA GLY A 644 -22.26 20.57 23.78
C GLY A 644 -21.12 20.34 24.79
N LYS A 645 -20.42 19.20 24.74
CA LYS A 645 -19.30 18.85 25.63
C LYS A 645 -17.95 18.91 24.91
N ARG A 646 -17.93 18.52 23.65
CA ARG A 646 -16.74 18.56 22.77
C ARG A 646 -17.13 19.14 21.41
N PRO A 647 -16.24 19.87 20.73
CA PRO A 647 -16.45 20.23 19.33
C PRO A 647 -16.51 18.98 18.46
N ILE A 648 -17.50 18.88 17.58
CA ILE A 648 -17.64 17.78 16.63
C ILE A 648 -17.50 18.35 15.23
N TYR A 649 -16.66 17.71 14.43
CA TYR A 649 -16.40 18.10 13.05
C TYR A 649 -16.56 16.92 12.10
N PHE A 650 -17.03 17.20 10.91
CA PHE A 650 -16.97 16.30 9.77
C PHE A 650 -15.91 16.83 8.80
N SER A 651 -15.07 15.93 8.29
CA SER A 651 -14.16 16.27 7.21
C SER A 651 -14.94 16.78 6.00
N ILE A 652 -14.41 17.78 5.31
CA ILE A 652 -15.03 18.30 4.09
C ILE A 652 -15.00 17.27 2.95
N THR A 653 -14.18 16.24 3.06
CA THR A 653 -14.15 15.09 2.12
C THR A 653 -15.42 14.26 2.19
N ASP A 654 -16.15 14.31 3.30
CA ASP A 654 -17.43 13.65 3.49
C ASP A 654 -18.58 14.66 3.54
N ALA A 655 -19.17 14.94 2.40
CA ALA A 655 -20.39 15.74 2.31
C ALA A 655 -21.66 14.87 2.33
N PHE A 656 -21.54 13.58 1.97
CA PHE A 656 -22.70 12.72 1.75
C PHE A 656 -23.35 12.29 3.07
N HIS A 657 -22.61 11.68 3.99
CA HIS A 657 -23.18 11.14 5.24
C HIS A 657 -23.82 12.23 6.12
N PRO A 658 -23.11 13.31 6.49
CA PRO A 658 -23.73 14.28 7.37
C PRO A 658 -24.90 15.02 6.71
N ASP A 659 -24.86 15.29 5.40
CA ASP A 659 -25.89 16.06 4.71
C ASP A 659 -27.08 15.20 4.29
N GLN A 660 -26.87 13.99 3.78
CA GLN A 660 -27.89 13.15 3.18
C GLN A 660 -28.40 12.05 4.13
N VAL A 661 -27.49 11.39 4.86
CA VAL A 661 -27.88 10.31 5.79
C VAL A 661 -28.42 10.89 7.10
N PHE A 662 -27.74 11.87 7.69
CA PHE A 662 -28.10 12.40 9.00
C PHE A 662 -28.91 13.71 8.96
N GLY A 663 -29.06 14.33 7.78
CA GLY A 663 -29.81 15.59 7.65
C GLY A 663 -29.20 16.77 8.44
N LEU A 664 -27.88 16.74 8.67
CA LEU A 664 -27.16 17.72 9.51
C LEU A 664 -26.82 19.01 8.79
N ARG A 665 -27.04 19.15 7.48
CA ARG A 665 -26.66 20.31 6.69
C ARG A 665 -27.03 21.67 7.34
N PRO A 666 -28.21 21.87 7.95
CA PRO A 666 -28.56 23.14 8.59
C PRO A 666 -27.73 23.48 9.85
N TYR A 667 -27.02 22.50 10.40
CA TYR A 667 -26.25 22.60 11.64
C TYR A 667 -24.74 22.66 11.40
N LEU A 668 -24.28 22.51 10.14
CA LEU A 668 -22.88 22.42 9.80
C LEU A 668 -22.35 23.73 9.22
N VAL A 669 -21.20 24.19 9.75
CA VAL A 669 -20.46 25.35 9.25
C VAL A 669 -19.03 24.95 8.95
N ALA A 670 -18.56 25.22 7.74
CA ALA A 670 -17.17 24.99 7.36
C ALA A 670 -16.25 26.02 8.02
N GLU A 671 -15.28 25.53 8.76
CA GLU A 671 -14.10 26.24 9.26
C GLU A 671 -12.89 25.64 8.52
N GLY A 672 -12.55 26.15 7.34
CA GLY A 672 -11.53 25.57 6.46
C GLY A 672 -11.88 24.15 5.98
N LEU A 673 -10.99 23.16 6.21
CA LEU A 673 -11.12 21.79 5.73
C LEU A 673 -12.01 20.90 6.60
N ALA A 674 -12.65 21.43 7.63
CA ALA A 674 -13.57 20.70 8.49
C ALA A 674 -14.88 21.47 8.70
N ARG A 675 -16.01 20.76 8.82
CA ARG A 675 -17.34 21.33 9.06
C ARG A 675 -17.74 21.06 10.49
N ARG A 676 -17.85 22.13 11.28
CA ARG A 676 -18.24 22.07 12.68
C ARG A 676 -19.74 21.85 12.83
N LEU A 677 -20.13 20.94 13.72
CA LEU A 677 -21.52 20.70 14.11
C LEU A 677 -21.92 21.67 15.24
N TYR A 678 -22.97 22.45 15.01
CA TYR A 678 -23.60 23.31 15.99
C TYR A 678 -24.85 22.64 16.59
N PRO A 679 -25.17 22.89 17.86
CA PRO A 679 -26.32 22.27 18.53
C PRO A 679 -27.68 22.80 18.03
N ALA A 680 -27.72 23.95 17.36
CA ALA A 680 -28.93 24.57 16.82
C ALA A 680 -28.74 24.92 15.34
N PRO A 681 -29.82 25.04 14.55
CA PRO A 681 -29.71 25.44 13.15
C PRO A 681 -29.04 26.81 13.00
N VAL A 682 -28.05 26.84 12.13
CA VAL A 682 -27.28 28.04 11.88
C VAL A 682 -28.02 28.98 10.92
N LYS A 683 -27.98 30.30 11.21
CA LYS A 683 -28.52 31.31 10.34
C LYS A 683 -27.42 32.12 9.66
N PRO A 684 -27.56 32.41 8.36
CA PRO A 684 -26.63 33.31 7.68
C PRO A 684 -26.55 34.67 8.39
N GLY A 685 -25.37 35.27 8.34
CA GLY A 685 -25.10 36.59 8.96
C GLY A 685 -23.81 37.17 8.40
N PRO A 686 -23.28 38.26 8.97
CA PRO A 686 -22.10 38.95 8.43
C PRO A 686 -20.85 38.08 8.33
N ASN A 687 -20.70 37.11 9.24
CA ASN A 687 -19.56 36.17 9.29
C ASN A 687 -19.87 34.78 8.77
N ILE A 688 -21.12 34.32 8.81
CA ILE A 688 -21.54 33.03 8.31
C ILE A 688 -22.31 33.22 7.01
N VAL A 689 -21.72 32.82 5.91
CA VAL A 689 -22.31 32.98 4.56
C VAL A 689 -22.65 31.62 3.97
N THR A 690 -23.52 31.57 2.97
CA THR A 690 -23.87 30.35 2.24
C THR A 690 -23.03 30.23 0.98
N SER A 691 -22.31 29.12 0.82
CA SER A 691 -21.66 28.77 -0.43
C SER A 691 -22.49 27.66 -1.16
N PRO A 692 -22.61 27.77 -2.50
CA PRO A 692 -23.28 26.73 -3.27
C PRO A 692 -22.51 25.39 -3.25
N TYR A 693 -21.22 25.42 -2.92
CA TYR A 693 -20.34 24.25 -2.99
C TYR A 693 -20.28 23.45 -1.67
N ILE A 694 -20.19 24.14 -0.53
CA ILE A 694 -19.89 23.48 0.78
C ILE A 694 -20.91 23.81 1.88
N GLY A 695 -21.97 24.54 1.60
CA GLY A 695 -22.97 24.94 2.58
C GLY A 695 -22.56 26.21 3.34
N TYR A 696 -22.79 26.27 4.66
CA TYR A 696 -22.39 27.45 5.46
C TYR A 696 -20.88 27.49 5.69
N ILE A 697 -20.31 28.69 5.62
CA ILE A 697 -18.88 28.96 5.85
C ILE A 697 -18.73 30.02 6.91
N ASP A 698 -17.90 29.81 7.92
CA ASP A 698 -17.34 30.84 8.77
C ASP A 698 -16.23 31.57 8.01
N VAL A 699 -16.52 32.78 7.55
CA VAL A 699 -15.61 33.55 6.70
C VAL A 699 -14.34 33.96 7.44
N ASN A 700 -14.45 34.39 8.70
CA ASN A 700 -13.30 34.85 9.48
C ASN A 700 -12.37 33.73 9.85
N ALA A 701 -12.91 32.57 10.28
CA ALA A 701 -12.12 31.40 10.58
C ALA A 701 -11.45 30.85 9.32
N THR A 702 -12.20 30.70 8.23
CA THR A 702 -11.69 30.17 6.96
C THR A 702 -10.64 31.09 6.33
N ASP A 703 -10.84 32.46 6.37
CA ASP A 703 -9.86 33.43 5.87
C ASP A 703 -8.49 33.24 6.54
N LYS A 704 -8.48 33.18 7.87
CA LYS A 704 -7.23 32.97 8.61
C LYS A 704 -6.61 31.61 8.32
N LEU A 705 -7.41 30.55 8.27
CA LEU A 705 -6.91 29.20 7.99
C LEU A 705 -6.25 29.11 6.62
N ILE A 706 -6.90 29.57 5.55
CA ILE A 706 -6.39 29.42 4.19
C ILE A 706 -5.18 30.30 3.89
N TRP A 707 -4.98 31.44 4.60
CA TRP A 707 -3.89 32.35 4.32
C TRP A 707 -2.74 32.27 5.33
N ASP A 708 -3.00 31.96 6.58
CA ASP A 708 -2.02 31.99 7.67
C ASP A 708 -1.56 30.60 8.12
N VAL A 709 -2.37 29.54 7.82
CA VAL A 709 -2.13 28.18 8.31
C VAL A 709 -1.84 27.19 7.18
N TYR A 710 -2.59 27.22 6.08
CA TYR A 710 -2.56 26.17 5.07
C TYR A 710 -1.35 26.19 4.16
N HIS A 711 -0.88 24.99 3.83
CA HIS A 711 0.26 24.72 2.95
C HIS A 711 -0.16 24.57 1.48
N TYR A 712 -0.98 25.48 0.97
CA TYR A 712 -1.60 25.40 -0.37
C TYR A 712 -0.60 25.43 -1.54
N GLN A 713 0.66 25.82 -1.32
CA GLN A 713 1.70 25.85 -2.34
C GLN A 713 1.97 24.45 -2.94
N ALA A 714 1.82 23.40 -2.13
CA ALA A 714 2.02 22.03 -2.59
C ALA A 714 0.95 21.59 -3.60
N VAL A 715 -0.32 21.95 -3.34
CA VAL A 715 -1.45 21.58 -4.23
C VAL A 715 -1.47 22.40 -5.52
N THR A 716 -0.91 23.63 -5.53
CA THR A 716 -0.84 24.50 -6.71
C THR A 716 0.41 24.29 -7.54
N ARG A 717 1.39 23.51 -7.06
CA ARG A 717 2.64 23.26 -7.78
C ARG A 717 2.37 22.64 -9.16
N LYS A 718 2.93 23.25 -10.22
CA LYS A 718 2.80 22.73 -11.59
C LYS A 718 3.48 21.37 -11.74
N ARG A 719 2.75 20.41 -12.27
CA ARG A 719 3.23 19.06 -12.62
C ARG A 719 3.09 18.86 -14.13
N PRO A 720 4.20 18.57 -14.86
CA PRO A 720 4.18 18.51 -16.33
C PRO A 720 3.19 17.48 -16.91
N PHE A 721 2.85 16.45 -16.13
CA PHE A 721 1.95 15.37 -16.54
C PHE A 721 0.67 15.31 -15.71
N GLY A 722 0.33 16.41 -15.01
CA GLY A 722 -0.80 16.46 -14.10
C GLY A 722 -0.56 15.74 -12.77
N TRP A 723 -1.63 15.46 -12.05
CA TRP A 723 -1.56 14.77 -10.77
C TRP A 723 -1.07 13.32 -10.96
N VAL A 724 -0.14 12.90 -10.11
CA VAL A 724 0.57 11.63 -10.28
C VAL A 724 -0.25 10.39 -9.90
N ASP A 725 -1.28 10.58 -9.09
CA ASP A 725 -2.20 9.53 -8.65
C ASP A 725 -3.65 9.97 -8.89
N PRO A 726 -4.19 9.76 -10.10
CA PRO A 726 -5.53 10.22 -10.46
C PRO A 726 -6.63 9.82 -9.46
N PRO A 727 -6.65 8.61 -8.88
CA PRO A 727 -7.66 8.24 -7.90
C PRO A 727 -7.69 9.10 -6.63
N SER A 728 -6.56 9.65 -6.20
CA SER A 728 -6.50 10.59 -5.06
C SER A 728 -6.77 12.05 -5.45
N GLY A 729 -7.01 12.33 -6.73
CA GLY A 729 -7.27 13.67 -7.23
C GLY A 729 -8.53 14.33 -6.63
N SER A 730 -9.52 13.52 -6.21
CA SER A 730 -10.70 13.99 -5.49
C SER A 730 -10.35 14.74 -4.19
N ILE A 731 -9.27 14.37 -3.52
CA ILE A 731 -8.78 15.07 -2.31
C ILE A 731 -8.33 16.49 -2.63
N LEU A 732 -7.71 16.72 -3.80
CA LEU A 732 -7.34 18.07 -4.24
C LEU A 732 -8.56 18.95 -4.48
N THR A 733 -9.70 18.34 -4.85
CA THR A 733 -10.96 19.04 -5.09
C THR A 733 -11.41 19.79 -3.85
N VAL A 734 -11.18 19.24 -2.64
CA VAL A 734 -11.61 19.91 -1.39
C VAL A 734 -10.90 21.24 -1.17
N TYR A 735 -9.60 21.34 -1.46
CA TYR A 735 -8.92 22.64 -1.48
C TYR A 735 -9.54 23.57 -2.53
N GLY A 736 -9.76 23.06 -3.75
CA GLY A 736 -10.38 23.83 -4.82
C GLY A 736 -11.73 24.41 -4.42
N LEU A 737 -12.61 23.62 -3.79
CA LEU A 737 -13.93 24.05 -3.34
C LEU A 737 -13.85 25.17 -2.31
N ILE A 738 -12.91 25.12 -1.37
CA ILE A 738 -12.74 26.16 -0.36
C ILE A 738 -12.27 27.46 -1.00
N TYR A 739 -11.22 27.41 -1.83
CA TYR A 739 -10.70 28.61 -2.47
C TYR A 739 -11.70 29.23 -3.47
N ALA A 740 -12.45 28.40 -4.22
CA ALA A 740 -13.53 28.89 -5.09
C ALA A 740 -14.65 29.57 -4.28
N SER A 741 -15.06 28.96 -3.16
CA SER A 741 -16.08 29.55 -2.27
C SER A 741 -15.60 30.87 -1.68
N MET A 742 -14.36 30.92 -1.20
CA MET A 742 -13.81 32.17 -0.61
C MET A 742 -13.57 33.26 -1.67
N ALA A 743 -13.20 32.89 -2.90
CA ALA A 743 -13.11 33.85 -4.00
C ALA A 743 -14.45 34.57 -4.24
N GLN A 744 -15.57 33.82 -4.26
CA GLN A 744 -16.91 34.36 -4.37
C GLN A 744 -17.24 35.30 -3.18
N VAL A 745 -16.98 34.85 -1.95
CA VAL A 745 -17.24 35.63 -0.73
C VAL A 745 -16.46 36.95 -0.72
N TYR A 746 -15.18 36.92 -1.11
CA TYR A 746 -14.38 38.16 -1.19
C TYR A 746 -14.90 39.12 -2.26
N ALA A 747 -15.32 38.57 -3.42
CA ALA A 747 -15.93 39.41 -4.48
C ALA A 747 -17.22 40.07 -4.01
N GLU A 748 -18.11 39.34 -3.32
CA GLU A 748 -19.34 39.88 -2.75
C GLU A 748 -19.08 40.93 -1.66
N LYS A 749 -17.99 40.79 -0.89
CA LYS A 749 -17.55 41.77 0.12
C LYS A 749 -16.73 42.96 -0.44
N GLY A 750 -16.45 42.95 -1.76
CA GLY A 750 -15.69 44.01 -2.43
C GLY A 750 -14.17 43.89 -2.30
N ASP A 751 -13.63 42.82 -1.70
CA ASP A 751 -12.19 42.58 -1.61
C ASP A 751 -11.66 41.89 -2.89
N SER A 752 -11.52 42.71 -3.95
CA SER A 752 -11.06 42.20 -5.26
C SER A 752 -9.64 41.67 -5.25
N ALA A 753 -8.79 42.02 -4.27
CA ALA A 753 -7.41 41.52 -4.18
C ALA A 753 -7.40 40.10 -3.65
N LYS A 754 -8.08 39.83 -2.54
CA LYS A 754 -8.24 38.50 -1.99
C LYS A 754 -9.04 37.57 -2.92
N ALA A 755 -10.09 38.10 -3.60
CA ALA A 755 -10.86 37.34 -4.57
C ALA A 755 -9.97 36.79 -5.69
N ARG A 756 -9.17 37.63 -6.34
CA ARG A 756 -8.21 37.22 -7.38
C ARG A 756 -7.16 36.26 -6.86
N LYS A 757 -6.63 36.45 -5.66
CA LYS A 757 -5.65 35.54 -5.06
C LYS A 757 -6.25 34.16 -4.83
N ALA A 758 -7.46 34.06 -4.31
CA ALA A 758 -8.15 32.79 -4.08
C ALA A 758 -8.50 32.09 -5.41
N GLU A 759 -8.93 32.85 -6.41
CA GLU A 759 -9.18 32.31 -7.76
C GLU A 759 -7.92 31.75 -8.42
N GLN A 760 -6.77 32.41 -8.31
CA GLN A 760 -5.48 31.91 -8.80
C GLN A 760 -5.09 30.59 -8.13
N VAL A 761 -5.33 30.43 -6.83
CA VAL A 761 -5.10 29.16 -6.14
C VAL A 761 -6.03 28.07 -6.68
N TYR A 762 -7.32 28.37 -6.82
CA TYR A 762 -8.30 27.45 -7.39
C TYR A 762 -7.91 27.02 -8.82
N GLU A 763 -7.57 27.97 -9.70
CA GLU A 763 -7.13 27.70 -11.07
C GLU A 763 -5.86 26.82 -11.10
N GLY A 764 -4.91 27.09 -10.20
CA GLY A 764 -3.70 26.29 -10.07
C GLY A 764 -3.97 24.84 -9.68
N ILE A 765 -5.00 24.59 -8.88
CA ILE A 765 -5.47 23.25 -8.52
C ILE A 765 -6.22 22.62 -9.69
N ALA A 766 -7.17 23.33 -10.27
CA ALA A 766 -8.02 22.85 -11.36
C ALA A 766 -7.21 22.44 -12.60
N ALA A 767 -6.13 23.16 -12.90
CA ALA A 767 -5.24 22.88 -14.02
C ALA A 767 -4.52 21.51 -13.92
N GLN A 768 -4.49 20.89 -12.73
CA GLN A 768 -3.86 19.59 -12.51
C GLN A 768 -4.84 18.44 -12.52
N MET A 769 -6.12 18.74 -12.41
CA MET A 769 -7.17 17.72 -12.41
C MET A 769 -7.39 17.19 -13.83
N PRO A 770 -7.67 15.89 -13.99
CA PRO A 770 -8.07 15.35 -15.28
C PRO A 770 -9.40 15.99 -15.70
N ALA A 771 -9.44 16.60 -16.88
CA ALA A 771 -10.57 17.38 -17.36
C ALA A 771 -11.89 16.54 -17.51
N ASN A 772 -11.80 15.22 -17.66
CA ASN A 772 -12.96 14.32 -17.79
C ASN A 772 -12.55 12.88 -17.43
N GLY A 773 -12.66 12.50 -16.17
CA GLY A 773 -12.36 11.14 -15.73
C GLY A 773 -10.86 10.76 -15.77
N PRO A 774 -10.52 9.55 -15.37
CA PRO A 774 -9.13 9.09 -15.42
C PRO A 774 -8.66 8.95 -16.88
N ARG A 775 -7.57 9.61 -17.21
CA ARG A 775 -6.87 9.47 -18.50
C ARG A 775 -5.74 8.49 -18.40
#